data_918e6c09d61508aa96c998f4b8fc38cb
#
_entry.id   918e6c09d61508aa96c998f4b8fc38cb
#
_cell.length_a   1.000
_cell.length_b   1.000
_cell.length_c   1.000
_cell.angle_alpha   90.00
_cell.angle_beta   90.00
_cell.angle_gamma   90.00
#
_symmetry.space_group_name_H-M   'P 1'
#
loop_
_entity.id
_entity.type
_entity.pdbx_description
1 polymer ?
#
loop_
_entity_poly.entity_id
_entity_poly.type
_entity_poly.pdbx_seq_one_letter_code
_entity_poly.pdbx_strand_id
1 'polypeptide(L)'
;MKTLFFTASALALSLSFGGAFAQERVPVQAPPTPPIAAAQDVAYPGVLKLSVDTTDLDRKIFQVRETIPVAKSGPMTILYPQWVPGGHSPRNDLDKMAGLVITAGGKTLPWTRDPVAVHAFHFDVPEGATEIQVSFQFLTPVKPDVGRTLVTDDMLNVQWLQLGFYPAGYYTRRIQIEPTVKLPEGWGFGTALEKASASGSTTTFKTTTFETLVDSPMFAGRYYKQVDLDPGAATPVRLNIVADKAELLDIKPEALQIHRNLVQQAYKLYGSHHYDHYDFLLALSDKLGGIGLEHHRSSENSVVPKYFTEWDKSFVGRDLLAHEYTHSWNGKFRRAADLYTPTLNEPMRDSLMWVYEGQTQYWGNVLAARSGLQTKQQGLESLAMTAALYDTRAGRNWRNVLDTTNDPIIANRKPASWTSWQRSEDYYSEGQLVWLDADTLIREKTGGKKSLDDFAKAFFGVENGSYVVLTYDFDTVVQTLNGVVPYDWATFLKTRIEGLSEHAPLDGLTRGGYKLVYTDTPTDYFKAAETKGKMVNLSYSLGITVGAGGVLSAVNWDTPAFKAGLTAGETIVAVNGTSYGDDLIKDAVKATAKADAPVVELLIKDGERYRTVKIDYHGGLRYPRLERIEGTPARLDDIYSPKK
;
A
#
# COMPACT_ATOMS: atom_id res chain seq x y z
N MET A 1 113.10 -12.94 15.74
CA MET A 1 112.24 -11.79 15.46
C MET A 1 110.92 -12.42 14.88
N LYS A 2 109.90 -12.31 15.62
CA LYS A 2 108.63 -13.10 15.45
C LYS A 2 107.71 -12.39 14.50
N THR A 3 107.31 -13.10 13.48
CA THR A 3 106.31 -12.65 12.52
C THR A 3 104.96 -13.24 12.90
N LEU A 4 104.01 -12.39 13.22
CA LEU A 4 102.63 -12.86 13.52
C LEU A 4 101.84 -12.86 12.20
N PHE A 5 101.21 -14.01 11.91
CA PHE A 5 100.18 -14.17 10.86
C PHE A 5 98.85 -13.91 11.48
N PHE A 6 98.11 -12.95 10.90
CA PHE A 6 96.68 -12.79 11.19
C PHE A 6 95.85 -13.49 10.07
N THR A 7 95.15 -14.52 10.47
CA THR A 7 94.12 -15.19 9.63
C THR A 7 92.80 -14.47 9.82
N ALA A 8 92.27 -13.84 8.80
CA ALA A 8 90.93 -13.28 8.78
C ALA A 8 89.95 -14.37 8.42
N SER A 9 89.10 -14.77 9.36
CA SER A 9 87.94 -15.64 9.14
C SER A 9 86.76 -14.79 8.67
N ALA A 10 86.40 -14.93 7.39
CA ALA A 10 85.18 -14.34 6.82
C ALA A 10 83.98 -15.17 7.29
N LEU A 11 83.14 -14.61 8.17
CA LEU A 11 81.85 -15.16 8.57
C LEU A 11 80.82 -14.77 7.51
N ALA A 12 80.42 -15.69 6.62
CA ALA A 12 79.34 -15.51 5.69
C ALA A 12 77.99 -15.63 6.46
N LEU A 13 77.35 -14.49 6.71
CA LEU A 13 75.96 -14.47 7.20
C LEU A 13 75.05 -14.79 6.00
N SER A 14 74.53 -16.02 5.91
CA SER A 14 73.44 -16.40 5.04
C SER A 14 72.12 -15.88 5.65
N LEU A 15 71.65 -14.73 5.20
CA LEU A 15 70.29 -14.26 5.44
C LEU A 15 69.34 -15.16 4.63
N SER A 16 68.83 -16.20 5.29
CA SER A 16 67.63 -16.93 4.83
C SER A 16 66.42 -16.02 5.00
N PHE A 17 65.98 -15.38 3.92
CA PHE A 17 64.63 -14.81 3.82
C PHE A 17 63.65 -15.97 3.86
N GLY A 18 63.28 -16.39 5.07
CA GLY A 18 62.11 -17.20 5.30
C GLY A 18 60.91 -16.32 4.95
N GLY A 19 60.37 -16.45 3.74
CA GLY A 19 59.07 -15.92 3.44
C GLY A 19 58.05 -16.56 4.37
N ALA A 20 57.63 -15.79 5.39
CA ALA A 20 56.46 -16.16 6.17
C ALA A 20 55.28 -16.08 5.16
N PHE A 21 54.97 -17.21 4.53
CA PHE A 21 53.66 -17.38 3.93
C PHE A 21 52.66 -17.13 5.05
N ALA A 22 51.92 -15.99 4.93
CA ALA A 22 50.80 -15.72 5.80
C ALA A 22 49.91 -16.96 5.71
N GLN A 23 49.81 -17.71 6.80
CA GLN A 23 48.96 -18.88 6.88
C GLN A 23 47.55 -18.37 6.50
N GLU A 24 47.00 -18.85 5.39
CA GLU A 24 45.71 -18.45 4.91
C GLU A 24 44.70 -18.77 6.03
N ARG A 25 44.30 -17.76 6.78
CA ARG A 25 43.32 -17.93 7.85
C ARG A 25 41.96 -18.09 7.16
N VAL A 26 41.43 -19.29 7.19
CA VAL A 26 40.05 -19.56 6.77
C VAL A 26 39.14 -18.86 7.79
N PRO A 27 38.29 -17.89 7.34
CA PRO A 27 37.32 -17.26 8.22
C PRO A 27 36.39 -18.32 8.81
N VAL A 28 36.26 -18.32 10.13
CA VAL A 28 35.33 -19.24 10.83
C VAL A 28 33.98 -18.58 10.88
N GLN A 29 33.00 -19.21 10.25
CA GLN A 29 31.61 -18.75 10.29
C GLN A 29 31.04 -18.97 11.71
N ALA A 30 30.27 -18.00 12.22
CA ALA A 30 29.54 -18.16 13.46
C ALA A 30 28.57 -19.35 13.37
N PRO A 31 28.36 -20.10 14.47
CA PRO A 31 27.35 -21.15 14.46
C PRO A 31 25.96 -20.59 14.11
N PRO A 32 25.09 -21.39 13.48
CA PRO A 32 23.73 -20.97 13.20
C PRO A 32 22.97 -20.67 14.50
N THR A 33 22.02 -19.74 14.43
CA THR A 33 21.11 -19.46 15.56
C THR A 33 20.24 -20.70 15.86
N PRO A 34 19.72 -20.84 17.09
CA PRO A 34 18.76 -21.89 17.40
C PRO A 34 17.59 -21.87 16.42
N PRO A 35 17.16 -23.03 15.89
CA PRO A 35 16.08 -23.05 14.92
C PRO A 35 14.76 -22.61 15.58
N ILE A 36 14.03 -21.70 14.91
CA ILE A 36 12.65 -21.37 15.27
C ILE A 36 11.78 -22.55 14.83
N ALA A 37 10.86 -23.00 15.70
CA ALA A 37 9.96 -24.12 15.39
C ALA A 37 9.15 -23.84 14.14
N ALA A 38 9.20 -24.77 13.16
CA ALA A 38 8.42 -24.68 11.94
C ALA A 38 6.92 -24.73 12.27
N ALA A 39 6.15 -23.86 11.66
CA ALA A 39 4.71 -23.76 11.89
C ALA A 39 3.97 -25.02 11.44
N GLN A 40 2.99 -25.46 12.21
CA GLN A 40 2.13 -26.60 11.93
C GLN A 40 0.65 -26.20 12.01
N ASP A 41 -0.19 -26.85 11.20
CA ASP A 41 -1.63 -26.61 11.15
C ASP A 41 -2.37 -27.36 12.28
N VAL A 42 -1.96 -27.12 13.52
CA VAL A 42 -2.56 -27.70 14.74
C VAL A 42 -2.96 -26.61 15.72
N ALA A 43 -4.01 -26.85 16.51
CA ALA A 43 -4.50 -25.89 17.49
C ALA A 43 -3.45 -25.63 18.58
N TYR A 44 -3.21 -24.34 18.89
CA TYR A 44 -2.44 -23.97 20.07
C TYR A 44 -3.22 -24.32 21.35
N PRO A 45 -2.59 -24.91 22.38
CA PRO A 45 -3.29 -25.31 23.59
C PRO A 45 -3.56 -24.11 24.51
N GLY A 46 -4.78 -23.61 24.48
CA GLY A 46 -5.25 -22.49 25.28
C GLY A 46 -5.58 -21.23 24.48
N VAL A 47 -6.09 -20.22 25.17
CA VAL A 47 -6.50 -18.94 24.59
C VAL A 47 -5.60 -17.84 25.11
N LEU A 48 -4.94 -17.09 24.21
CA LEU A 48 -4.17 -15.91 24.55
C LEU A 48 -5.13 -14.80 25.02
N LYS A 49 -4.68 -13.95 25.95
CA LYS A 49 -5.44 -12.77 26.37
C LYS A 49 -4.59 -11.53 26.16
N LEU A 50 -5.09 -10.63 25.34
CA LEU A 50 -4.39 -9.39 25.00
C LEU A 50 -5.16 -8.20 25.56
N SER A 51 -4.51 -7.32 26.31
CA SER A 51 -5.09 -6.08 26.85
C SER A 51 -4.25 -4.89 26.46
N VAL A 52 -4.89 -3.90 25.84
CA VAL A 52 -4.26 -2.66 25.38
C VAL A 52 -4.94 -1.45 26.04
N ASP A 53 -4.17 -0.65 26.76
CA ASP A 53 -4.63 0.66 27.30
C ASP A 53 -4.09 1.78 26.39
N THR A 54 -5.01 2.50 25.74
CA THR A 54 -4.69 3.57 24.79
C THR A 54 -4.97 4.96 25.35
N THR A 55 -5.17 5.10 26.67
CA THR A 55 -5.64 6.34 27.29
C THR A 55 -4.57 7.41 27.48
N ASP A 56 -3.29 7.08 27.26
CA ASP A 56 -2.17 8.03 27.36
C ASP A 56 -2.01 8.82 26.04
N LEU A 57 -2.93 9.73 25.80
CA LEU A 57 -2.95 10.54 24.58
C LEU A 57 -1.82 11.59 24.55
N ASP A 58 -1.45 12.13 25.72
CA ASP A 58 -0.43 13.18 25.82
C ASP A 58 0.95 12.70 25.40
N ARG A 59 1.34 11.51 25.86
CA ARG A 59 2.63 10.88 25.53
C ARG A 59 2.55 9.98 24.31
N LYS A 60 1.34 9.69 23.83
CA LYS A 60 1.09 8.83 22.66
C LYS A 60 1.65 7.42 22.84
N ILE A 61 1.41 6.83 24.01
CA ILE A 61 1.92 5.52 24.40
C ILE A 61 0.76 4.56 24.64
N PHE A 62 0.80 3.38 24.02
CA PHE A 62 -0.09 2.29 24.37
C PHE A 62 0.61 1.35 25.37
N GLN A 63 -0.09 0.99 26.45
CA GLN A 63 0.37 -0.01 27.40
C GLN A 63 -0.19 -1.37 26.99
N VAL A 64 0.67 -2.33 26.73
CA VAL A 64 0.29 -3.65 26.26
C VAL A 64 0.60 -4.70 27.32
N ARG A 65 -0.36 -5.60 27.55
CA ARG A 65 -0.21 -6.79 28.38
C ARG A 65 -0.83 -7.98 27.68
N GLU A 66 -0.07 -9.07 27.61
CA GLU A 66 -0.52 -10.29 26.99
C GLU A 66 -0.24 -11.49 27.89
N THR A 67 -1.21 -12.37 28.05
CA THR A 67 -1.06 -13.65 28.74
C THR A 67 -1.08 -14.76 27.72
N ILE A 68 -0.03 -15.55 27.68
CA ILE A 68 0.13 -16.68 26.76
C ILE A 68 0.16 -17.98 27.59
N PRO A 69 -0.84 -18.87 27.47
CA PRO A 69 -0.77 -20.19 28.08
C PRO A 69 0.43 -20.96 27.58
N VAL A 70 1.05 -21.79 28.42
CA VAL A 70 2.19 -22.63 28.03
C VAL A 70 1.89 -24.09 28.31
N ALA A 71 2.18 -24.95 27.35
CA ALA A 71 1.89 -26.38 27.43
C ALA A 71 2.97 -27.18 28.17
N LYS A 72 4.20 -26.65 28.20
CA LYS A 72 5.35 -27.33 28.80
C LYS A 72 6.41 -26.33 29.23
N SER A 73 7.22 -26.71 30.20
CA SER A 73 8.45 -26.00 30.59
C SER A 73 9.59 -26.19 29.57
N GLY A 74 10.63 -25.37 29.67
CA GLY A 74 11.81 -25.40 28.82
C GLY A 74 11.79 -24.33 27.71
N PRO A 75 12.61 -24.48 26.66
CA PRO A 75 12.79 -23.45 25.63
C PRO A 75 11.48 -23.10 24.90
N MET A 76 11.20 -21.81 24.79
CA MET A 76 10.07 -21.25 24.08
C MET A 76 10.51 -20.05 23.23
N THR A 77 9.88 -19.89 22.08
CA THR A 77 10.04 -18.72 21.21
C THR A 77 8.70 -18.08 20.96
N ILE A 78 8.62 -16.78 21.18
CA ILE A 78 7.50 -15.95 20.73
C ILE A 78 7.93 -15.08 19.58
N LEU A 79 6.99 -14.82 18.66
CA LEU A 79 7.19 -14.06 17.45
C LEU A 79 6.38 -12.76 17.52
N TYR A 80 7.04 -11.65 17.23
CA TYR A 80 6.35 -10.39 16.93
C TYR A 80 6.08 -10.36 15.43
N PRO A 81 4.84 -10.06 14.97
CA PRO A 81 4.54 -10.04 13.55
C PRO A 81 5.51 -9.18 12.75
N GLN A 82 5.92 -9.64 11.59
CA GLN A 82 6.85 -8.93 10.70
C GLN A 82 6.19 -8.51 9.39
N TRP A 83 5.46 -9.43 8.77
CA TRP A 83 4.78 -9.20 7.50
C TRP A 83 3.35 -8.72 7.76
N VAL A 84 3.02 -7.59 7.16
CA VAL A 84 1.69 -6.98 7.30
C VAL A 84 0.81 -7.51 6.18
N PRO A 85 -0.28 -8.23 6.49
CA PRO A 85 -1.28 -8.56 5.49
C PRO A 85 -1.81 -7.29 4.81
N GLY A 86 -1.81 -7.25 3.47
CA GLY A 86 -2.12 -6.04 2.70
C GLY A 86 -0.98 -5.02 2.59
N GLY A 87 0.08 -5.16 3.39
CA GLY A 87 1.27 -4.31 3.28
C GLY A 87 2.29 -4.81 2.27
N HIS A 88 2.20 -6.06 1.82
CA HIS A 88 3.04 -6.73 0.82
C HIS A 88 4.54 -6.70 1.13
N SER A 89 4.92 -6.47 2.40
CA SER A 89 6.32 -6.31 2.81
C SER A 89 6.47 -6.47 4.33
N PRO A 90 7.70 -6.68 4.84
CA PRO A 90 7.98 -6.79 6.27
C PRO A 90 7.99 -5.40 6.92
N ARG A 91 6.83 -4.78 7.09
CA ARG A 91 6.67 -3.36 7.47
C ARG A 91 6.28 -3.13 8.92
N ASN A 92 6.21 -4.16 9.75
CA ASN A 92 5.85 -3.95 11.15
C ASN A 92 7.05 -3.40 11.93
N ASP A 93 6.88 -2.19 12.46
CA ASP A 93 7.95 -1.40 13.06
C ASP A 93 8.32 -1.92 14.47
N LEU A 94 9.38 -2.71 14.54
CA LEU A 94 9.89 -3.26 15.80
C LEU A 94 10.54 -2.19 16.70
N ASP A 95 11.00 -1.09 16.14
CA ASP A 95 11.63 0.04 16.84
C ASP A 95 10.66 0.83 17.72
N LYS A 96 9.35 0.65 17.54
CA LYS A 96 8.29 1.26 18.36
C LYS A 96 7.93 0.46 19.61
N MET A 97 8.43 -0.76 19.73
CA MET A 97 8.26 -1.58 20.93
C MET A 97 9.37 -1.30 21.95
N ALA A 98 9.00 -0.94 23.16
CA ALA A 98 9.93 -0.63 24.25
C ALA A 98 9.52 -1.28 25.58
N GLY A 99 10.49 -1.48 26.48
CA GLY A 99 10.23 -1.96 27.83
C GLY A 99 9.66 -3.39 27.89
N LEU A 100 10.07 -4.28 26.98
CA LEU A 100 9.62 -5.67 26.97
C LEU A 100 10.04 -6.41 28.23
N VAL A 101 9.06 -6.93 28.95
CA VAL A 101 9.25 -7.79 30.14
C VAL A 101 8.42 -9.05 29.96
N ILE A 102 9.04 -10.20 30.16
CA ILE A 102 8.37 -11.52 30.17
C ILE A 102 8.46 -12.06 31.60
N THR A 103 7.34 -12.51 32.15
CA THR A 103 7.29 -13.10 33.50
C THR A 103 6.53 -14.43 33.51
N ALA A 104 6.87 -15.31 34.47
CA ALA A 104 6.08 -16.49 34.79
C ALA A 104 6.02 -16.64 36.32
N GLY A 105 4.83 -16.88 36.89
CA GLY A 105 4.65 -16.98 38.33
C GLY A 105 5.17 -15.76 39.11
N GLY A 106 5.10 -14.56 38.52
CA GLY A 106 5.60 -13.30 39.10
C GLY A 106 7.12 -13.10 39.05
N LYS A 107 7.86 -14.01 38.44
CA LYS A 107 9.33 -13.88 38.26
C LYS A 107 9.65 -13.45 36.83
N THR A 108 10.53 -12.47 36.67
CA THR A 108 11.03 -12.05 35.35
C THR A 108 11.89 -13.13 34.72
N LEU A 109 11.62 -13.46 33.47
CA LEU A 109 12.39 -14.38 32.66
C LEU A 109 13.41 -13.60 31.82
N PRO A 110 14.70 -13.99 31.82
CA PRO A 110 15.63 -13.44 30.85
C PRO A 110 15.26 -13.92 29.45
N TRP A 111 15.30 -13.03 28.50
CA TRP A 111 15.03 -13.32 27.09
C TRP A 111 16.18 -12.83 26.21
N THR A 112 16.35 -13.46 25.07
CA THR A 112 17.29 -13.04 24.03
C THR A 112 16.56 -12.85 22.71
N ARG A 113 16.94 -11.82 21.98
CA ARG A 113 16.45 -11.60 20.60
C ARG A 113 17.26 -12.46 19.65
N ASP A 114 16.59 -13.09 18.67
CA ASP A 114 17.30 -13.77 17.59
C ASP A 114 18.08 -12.73 16.74
N PRO A 115 19.39 -12.92 16.53
CA PRO A 115 20.20 -11.94 15.80
C PRO A 115 19.97 -11.95 14.29
N VAL A 116 19.26 -12.94 13.74
CA VAL A 116 18.91 -13.06 12.31
C VAL A 116 17.42 -12.78 12.12
N ALA A 117 16.56 -13.54 12.79
CA ALA A 117 15.13 -13.33 12.82
C ALA A 117 14.76 -12.36 13.95
N VAL A 118 15.11 -11.08 13.82
CA VAL A 118 15.03 -10.07 14.90
C VAL A 118 13.64 -9.87 15.52
N HIS A 119 12.61 -10.42 14.92
CA HIS A 119 11.24 -10.45 15.43
C HIS A 119 10.96 -11.68 16.34
N ALA A 120 11.95 -12.55 16.55
CA ALA A 120 11.84 -13.72 17.42
C ALA A 120 12.53 -13.47 18.76
N PHE A 121 11.90 -13.93 19.85
CA PHE A 121 12.37 -13.78 21.22
C PHE A 121 12.40 -15.14 21.91
N HIS A 122 13.56 -15.54 22.40
CA HIS A 122 13.83 -16.83 23.03
C HIS A 122 13.96 -16.69 24.54
N PHE A 123 13.38 -17.61 25.28
CA PHE A 123 13.48 -17.70 26.74
C PHE A 123 13.14 -19.11 27.21
N ASP A 124 13.45 -19.41 28.49
CA ASP A 124 13.09 -20.67 29.11
C ASP A 124 11.88 -20.52 30.03
N VAL A 125 10.86 -21.33 29.82
CA VAL A 125 9.67 -21.41 30.67
C VAL A 125 10.03 -22.26 31.91
N PRO A 126 9.86 -21.74 33.15
CA PRO A 126 10.16 -22.49 34.36
C PRO A 126 9.24 -23.72 34.53
N GLU A 127 9.74 -24.70 35.25
CA GLU A 127 8.95 -25.87 35.62
C GLU A 127 7.71 -25.46 36.44
N GLY A 128 6.56 -26.06 36.12
CA GLY A 128 5.29 -25.78 36.76
C GLY A 128 4.58 -24.49 36.31
N ALA A 129 5.17 -23.69 35.43
CA ALA A 129 4.48 -22.56 34.87
C ALA A 129 3.41 -23.01 33.83
N THR A 130 2.21 -22.51 33.98
CA THR A 130 1.07 -22.78 33.07
C THR A 130 0.79 -21.64 32.10
N GLU A 131 1.39 -20.47 32.34
CA GLU A 131 1.29 -19.29 31.49
C GLU A 131 2.51 -18.38 31.66
N ILE A 132 2.74 -17.55 30.66
CA ILE A 132 3.65 -16.41 30.74
C ILE A 132 2.87 -15.13 30.55
N GLN A 133 3.38 -14.03 31.11
CA GLN A 133 2.87 -12.70 30.89
C GLN A 133 3.92 -11.87 30.17
N VAL A 134 3.53 -11.25 29.08
CA VAL A 134 4.33 -10.34 28.26
C VAL A 134 3.78 -8.93 28.45
N SER A 135 4.64 -7.97 28.76
CA SER A 135 4.24 -6.56 28.85
C SER A 135 5.27 -5.67 28.16
N PHE A 136 4.77 -4.63 27.47
CA PHE A 136 5.61 -3.64 26.80
C PHE A 136 4.82 -2.35 26.56
N GLN A 137 5.52 -1.31 26.12
CA GLN A 137 4.94 -0.08 25.61
C GLN A 137 5.08 -0.05 24.09
N PHE A 138 4.01 0.33 23.40
CA PHE A 138 4.08 0.70 21.99
C PHE A 138 4.13 2.22 21.90
N LEU A 139 5.24 2.73 21.35
CA LEU A 139 5.51 4.16 21.21
C LEU A 139 4.95 4.61 19.86
N THR A 140 3.74 5.18 19.87
CA THR A 140 3.10 5.57 18.61
C THR A 140 3.86 6.71 17.93
N PRO A 141 3.81 6.83 16.59
CA PRO A 141 4.49 7.91 15.88
C PRO A 141 4.08 9.29 16.38
N VAL A 142 5.08 10.16 16.57
CA VAL A 142 4.86 11.57 16.95
C VAL A 142 4.77 12.49 15.72
N LYS A 143 5.06 11.98 14.52
CA LYS A 143 4.97 12.67 13.23
C LYS A 143 4.18 11.83 12.25
N PRO A 144 3.39 12.43 11.33
CA PRO A 144 2.55 11.68 10.37
C PRO A 144 3.31 10.79 9.40
N ASP A 145 4.58 11.08 9.13
CA ASP A 145 5.42 10.36 8.17
C ASP A 145 6.18 9.16 8.76
N VAL A 146 5.97 8.85 10.06
CA VAL A 146 6.73 7.82 10.78
C VAL A 146 5.93 6.53 11.00
N GLY A 147 4.83 6.33 10.32
CA GLY A 147 4.04 5.10 10.39
C GLY A 147 2.53 5.33 10.29
N ARG A 148 1.77 4.23 10.27
CA ARG A 148 0.32 4.27 10.07
C ARG A 148 -0.50 4.37 11.34
N THR A 149 0.08 4.10 12.52
CA THR A 149 -0.60 4.27 13.80
C THR A 149 -0.54 5.72 14.22
N LEU A 150 -1.69 6.30 14.51
CA LEU A 150 -1.82 7.69 14.92
C LEU A 150 -2.51 7.79 16.27
N VAL A 151 -2.05 8.74 17.12
CA VAL A 151 -2.75 9.19 18.29
C VAL A 151 -2.79 10.72 18.29
N THR A 152 -3.99 11.27 18.40
CA THR A 152 -4.26 12.70 18.61
C THR A 152 -5.18 12.88 19.82
N ASP A 153 -5.48 14.11 20.19
CA ASP A 153 -6.45 14.42 21.27
C ASP A 153 -7.89 14.04 20.91
N ASP A 154 -8.18 13.77 19.64
CA ASP A 154 -9.52 13.58 19.12
C ASP A 154 -9.73 12.19 18.48
N MET A 155 -8.67 11.52 18.04
CA MET A 155 -8.75 10.18 17.41
C MET A 155 -7.48 9.36 17.56
N LEU A 156 -7.64 8.05 17.45
CA LEU A 156 -6.54 7.09 17.33
C LEU A 156 -6.96 5.91 16.45
N ASN A 157 -5.97 5.19 15.94
CA ASN A 157 -6.18 3.87 15.37
C ASN A 157 -5.36 2.81 16.12
N VAL A 158 -5.93 1.60 16.21
CA VAL A 158 -5.29 0.43 16.82
C VAL A 158 -5.02 -0.59 15.73
N GLN A 159 -3.76 -0.92 15.53
CA GLN A 159 -3.32 -1.99 14.64
C GLN A 159 -2.81 -3.16 15.47
N TRP A 160 -3.62 -4.19 15.67
CA TRP A 160 -3.34 -5.30 16.56
C TRP A 160 -2.05 -6.05 16.25
N LEU A 161 -1.63 -6.09 14.97
CA LEU A 161 -0.36 -6.71 14.58
C LEU A 161 0.86 -6.06 15.24
N GLN A 162 0.73 -4.81 15.72
CA GLN A 162 1.79 -4.08 16.43
C GLN A 162 1.74 -4.26 17.95
N LEU A 163 0.74 -4.97 18.45
CA LEU A 163 0.41 -4.97 19.88
C LEU A 163 0.40 -6.37 20.51
N GLY A 164 0.71 -7.42 19.76
CA GLY A 164 0.71 -8.78 20.27
C GLY A 164 1.86 -9.63 19.77
N PHE A 165 2.15 -10.66 20.53
CA PHE A 165 3.06 -11.75 20.20
C PHE A 165 2.29 -13.03 19.97
N TYR A 166 2.88 -13.97 19.26
CA TYR A 166 2.31 -15.30 19.14
C TYR A 166 3.40 -16.38 19.27
N PRO A 167 3.06 -17.57 19.81
CA PRO A 167 4.03 -18.65 19.97
C PRO A 167 4.45 -19.22 18.62
N ALA A 168 5.76 -19.43 18.43
CA ALA A 168 6.30 -20.11 17.25
C ALA A 168 5.84 -21.58 17.18
N GLY A 169 5.80 -22.14 15.97
CA GLY A 169 5.44 -23.53 15.72
C GLY A 169 3.97 -23.78 15.38
N TYR A 170 3.15 -22.73 15.25
CA TYR A 170 1.73 -22.85 14.96
C TYR A 170 1.32 -21.89 13.83
N TYR A 171 0.34 -22.31 13.02
CA TYR A 171 -0.31 -21.39 12.09
C TYR A 171 -1.09 -20.32 12.87
N THR A 172 -1.02 -19.05 12.47
CA THR A 172 -1.70 -17.95 13.19
C THR A 172 -3.21 -18.13 13.25
N ARG A 173 -3.82 -18.77 12.26
CA ARG A 173 -5.24 -19.17 12.27
C ARG A 173 -5.60 -20.24 13.29
N ARG A 174 -4.62 -20.92 13.90
CA ARG A 174 -4.80 -21.97 14.91
C ARG A 174 -4.54 -21.51 16.35
N ILE A 175 -4.21 -20.23 16.52
CA ILE A 175 -3.98 -19.59 17.81
C ILE A 175 -5.23 -18.79 18.17
N GLN A 176 -5.89 -19.15 19.27
CA GLN A 176 -7.06 -18.42 19.77
C GLN A 176 -6.62 -17.28 20.68
N ILE A 177 -7.30 -16.13 20.57
CA ILE A 177 -6.99 -14.93 21.36
C ILE A 177 -8.25 -14.16 21.73
N GLU A 178 -8.29 -13.65 22.97
CA GLU A 178 -9.34 -12.76 23.49
C GLU A 178 -8.76 -11.36 23.66
N PRO A 179 -9.08 -10.40 22.79
CA PRO A 179 -8.57 -9.03 22.88
C PRO A 179 -9.46 -8.14 23.75
N THR A 180 -8.81 -7.22 24.46
CA THR A 180 -9.45 -6.18 25.28
C THR A 180 -8.78 -4.84 24.98
N VAL A 181 -9.56 -3.78 24.82
CA VAL A 181 -9.08 -2.42 24.67
C VAL A 181 -9.69 -1.48 25.70
N LYS A 182 -8.87 -0.59 26.25
CA LYS A 182 -9.34 0.53 27.06
C LYS A 182 -9.10 1.82 26.28
N LEU A 183 -10.19 2.52 25.96
CA LEU A 183 -10.20 3.79 25.23
C LEU A 183 -10.34 4.99 26.19
N PRO A 184 -10.07 6.22 25.75
CA PRO A 184 -10.47 7.41 26.49
C PRO A 184 -11.99 7.44 26.75
N GLU A 185 -12.40 8.02 27.87
CA GLU A 185 -13.80 8.05 28.27
C GLU A 185 -14.67 8.80 27.24
N GLY A 186 -15.82 8.23 26.91
CA GLY A 186 -16.79 8.81 25.97
C GLY A 186 -16.43 8.68 24.50
N TRP A 187 -15.33 8.02 24.15
CA TRP A 187 -14.99 7.79 22.76
C TRP A 187 -15.80 6.66 22.13
N GLY A 188 -16.24 6.89 20.87
CA GLY A 188 -16.80 5.84 20.02
C GLY A 188 -15.72 5.16 19.18
N PHE A 189 -16.03 3.96 18.65
CA PHE A 189 -15.10 3.23 17.80
C PHE A 189 -15.80 2.34 16.76
N GLY A 190 -15.08 2.05 15.68
CA GLY A 190 -15.42 1.04 14.67
C GLY A 190 -14.34 -0.01 14.55
N THR A 191 -14.73 -1.28 14.38
CA THR A 191 -13.86 -2.43 14.14
C THR A 191 -14.70 -3.60 13.64
N ALA A 192 -14.07 -4.56 12.95
CA ALA A 192 -14.70 -5.83 12.59
C ALA A 192 -14.72 -6.86 13.73
N LEU A 193 -14.12 -6.58 14.89
CA LEU A 193 -14.19 -7.45 16.06
C LEU A 193 -15.57 -7.40 16.70
N GLU A 194 -16.09 -8.56 17.08
CA GLU A 194 -17.36 -8.65 17.77
C GLU A 194 -17.22 -8.42 19.27
N LYS A 195 -18.00 -7.48 19.80
CA LYS A 195 -18.02 -7.16 21.21
C LYS A 195 -18.60 -8.32 22.05
N ALA A 196 -17.88 -8.73 23.08
CA ALA A 196 -18.37 -9.68 24.08
C ALA A 196 -18.95 -8.94 25.30
N SER A 197 -18.22 -7.96 25.85
CA SER A 197 -18.66 -7.18 27.01
C SER A 197 -18.02 -5.80 27.03
N ALA A 198 -18.55 -4.89 27.84
CA ALA A 198 -17.94 -3.61 28.14
C ALA A 198 -18.15 -3.22 29.59
N SER A 199 -17.14 -2.55 30.20
CA SER A 199 -17.19 -1.99 31.54
C SER A 199 -16.48 -0.64 31.54
N GLY A 200 -17.23 0.45 31.70
CA GLY A 200 -16.72 1.80 31.52
C GLY A 200 -16.15 2.01 30.12
N SER A 201 -14.91 2.48 30.05
CA SER A 201 -14.17 2.69 28.79
C SER A 201 -13.42 1.45 28.27
N THR A 202 -13.57 0.30 28.92
CA THR A 202 -12.93 -0.97 28.55
C THR A 202 -13.90 -1.86 27.80
N THR A 203 -13.50 -2.35 26.63
CA THR A 203 -14.27 -3.31 25.81
C THR A 203 -13.47 -4.59 25.64
N THR A 204 -14.09 -5.73 25.95
CA THR A 204 -13.57 -7.06 25.63
C THR A 204 -14.33 -7.61 24.42
N PHE A 205 -13.59 -8.14 23.46
CA PHE A 205 -14.14 -8.73 22.25
C PHE A 205 -14.26 -10.26 22.40
N LYS A 206 -15.06 -10.88 21.56
CA LYS A 206 -15.16 -12.33 21.49
C LYS A 206 -13.83 -12.94 21.13
N THR A 207 -13.58 -14.14 21.62
CA THR A 207 -12.41 -14.93 21.21
C THR A 207 -12.41 -15.14 19.70
N THR A 208 -11.28 -14.90 19.08
CA THR A 208 -11.05 -15.05 17.64
C THR A 208 -9.68 -15.67 17.38
N THR A 209 -9.29 -15.89 16.13
CA THR A 209 -7.93 -16.34 15.81
C THR A 209 -6.96 -15.15 15.79
N PHE A 210 -5.67 -15.41 16.03
CA PHE A 210 -4.65 -14.37 15.93
C PHE A 210 -4.61 -13.75 14.51
N GLU A 211 -4.79 -14.58 13.47
CA GLU A 211 -4.90 -14.12 12.09
C GLU A 211 -6.07 -13.14 11.89
N THR A 212 -7.26 -13.47 12.42
CA THR A 212 -8.44 -12.59 12.35
C THR A 212 -8.24 -11.32 13.18
N LEU A 213 -7.60 -11.41 14.35
CA LEU A 213 -7.30 -10.24 15.18
C LEU A 213 -6.47 -9.21 14.44
N VAL A 214 -5.35 -9.63 13.85
CA VAL A 214 -4.44 -8.70 13.14
C VAL A 214 -5.07 -8.13 11.88
N ASP A 215 -6.07 -8.79 11.33
CA ASP A 215 -6.89 -8.35 10.18
C ASP A 215 -8.15 -7.58 10.59
N SER A 216 -8.27 -7.14 11.85
CA SER A 216 -9.43 -6.42 12.37
C SER A 216 -9.02 -5.17 13.15
N PRO A 217 -8.39 -4.17 12.51
CA PRO A 217 -7.98 -2.94 13.18
C PRO A 217 -9.18 -2.16 13.73
N MET A 218 -8.89 -1.09 14.47
CA MET A 218 -9.90 -0.23 15.06
C MET A 218 -9.58 1.23 14.79
N PHE A 219 -10.59 2.02 14.43
CA PHE A 219 -10.56 3.47 14.55
C PHE A 219 -11.42 3.92 15.71
N ALA A 220 -10.89 4.78 16.57
CA ALA A 220 -11.61 5.32 17.70
C ALA A 220 -11.45 6.84 17.76
N GLY A 221 -12.48 7.53 18.24
CA GLY A 221 -12.43 8.99 18.33
C GLY A 221 -13.51 9.60 19.20
N ARG A 222 -13.24 10.83 19.65
CA ARG A 222 -14.19 11.68 20.35
C ARG A 222 -15.38 12.03 19.47
N TYR A 223 -15.09 12.32 18.18
CA TYR A 223 -16.09 12.62 17.16
C TYR A 223 -16.26 11.39 16.28
N TYR A 224 -17.22 10.54 16.66
CA TYR A 224 -17.49 9.28 16.03
C TYR A 224 -18.93 9.21 15.52
N LYS A 225 -19.14 8.62 14.34
CA LYS A 225 -20.46 8.34 13.76
C LYS A 225 -20.44 7.01 13.03
N GLN A 226 -21.45 6.18 13.30
CA GLN A 226 -21.69 4.96 12.52
C GLN A 226 -22.93 5.14 11.66
N VAL A 227 -22.84 4.68 10.42
CA VAL A 227 -23.95 4.73 9.44
C VAL A 227 -24.14 3.36 8.81
N ASP A 228 -25.38 2.92 8.69
CA ASP A 228 -25.74 1.69 7.99
C ASP A 228 -25.79 1.97 6.47
N LEU A 229 -24.95 1.23 5.72
CA LEU A 229 -24.89 1.33 4.24
C LEU A 229 -25.78 0.31 3.53
N ASP A 230 -26.31 -0.71 4.23
CA ASP A 230 -27.19 -1.72 3.65
C ASP A 230 -28.38 -2.02 4.58
N PRO A 231 -29.27 -1.03 4.79
CA PRO A 231 -30.36 -1.14 5.76
C PRO A 231 -31.28 -2.33 5.46
N GLY A 232 -31.45 -3.19 6.46
CA GLY A 232 -32.32 -4.37 6.37
C GLY A 232 -31.65 -5.61 5.76
N ALA A 233 -30.38 -5.55 5.37
CA ALA A 233 -29.65 -6.73 4.94
C ALA A 233 -29.34 -7.65 6.13
N ALA A 234 -29.36 -8.97 5.88
CA ALA A 234 -28.95 -9.97 6.87
C ALA A 234 -27.44 -9.86 7.19
N THR A 235 -26.66 -9.39 6.25
CA THR A 235 -25.22 -9.15 6.37
C THR A 235 -24.97 -7.64 6.36
N PRO A 236 -24.84 -6.98 7.54
CA PRO A 236 -24.76 -5.53 7.61
C PRO A 236 -23.43 -5.00 7.07
N VAL A 237 -23.51 -3.86 6.38
CA VAL A 237 -22.34 -3.08 5.95
C VAL A 237 -22.39 -1.71 6.62
N ARG A 238 -21.38 -1.37 7.40
CA ARG A 238 -21.33 -0.15 8.20
C ARG A 238 -20.23 0.78 7.75
N LEU A 239 -20.50 2.09 7.84
CA LEU A 239 -19.49 3.13 7.69
C LEU A 239 -19.24 3.74 9.08
N ASN A 240 -18.06 3.47 9.63
CA ASN A 240 -17.60 3.96 10.91
C ASN A 240 -16.66 5.15 10.67
N ILE A 241 -17.04 6.33 11.12
CA ILE A 241 -16.36 7.57 10.79
C ILE A 241 -15.80 8.18 12.06
N VAL A 242 -14.50 8.52 12.04
CA VAL A 242 -13.85 9.36 13.03
C VAL A 242 -13.42 10.67 12.35
N ALA A 243 -13.44 11.79 13.09
CA ALA A 243 -13.12 13.09 12.53
C ALA A 243 -12.33 13.95 13.53
N ASP A 244 -11.55 14.91 13.01
CA ASP A 244 -10.85 15.91 13.82
C ASP A 244 -11.82 16.86 14.55
N LYS A 245 -13.08 16.98 14.06
CA LYS A 245 -14.10 17.90 14.59
C LYS A 245 -15.52 17.39 14.33
N ALA A 246 -16.46 17.75 15.19
CA ALA A 246 -17.85 17.33 15.11
C ALA A 246 -18.56 17.73 13.80
N GLU A 247 -18.33 18.96 13.33
CA GLU A 247 -18.95 19.49 12.11
C GLU A 247 -18.58 18.75 10.84
N LEU A 248 -17.46 18.02 10.84
CA LEU A 248 -17.04 17.19 9.69
C LEU A 248 -17.89 15.94 9.52
N LEU A 249 -18.64 15.54 10.55
CA LEU A 249 -19.57 14.40 10.54
C LEU A 249 -20.94 14.72 9.92
N ASP A 250 -21.12 15.94 9.39
CA ASP A 250 -22.34 16.31 8.67
C ASP A 250 -22.34 15.71 7.27
N ILE A 251 -23.17 14.69 7.07
CA ILE A 251 -23.27 13.93 5.81
C ILE A 251 -24.62 14.21 5.16
N LYS A 252 -24.59 14.80 3.98
CA LYS A 252 -25.80 15.01 3.19
C LYS A 252 -26.43 13.67 2.77
N PRO A 253 -27.75 13.56 2.73
CA PRO A 253 -28.44 12.31 2.33
C PRO A 253 -28.00 11.76 0.98
N GLU A 254 -27.71 12.65 0.02
CA GLU A 254 -27.25 12.28 -1.33
C GLU A 254 -25.88 11.60 -1.29
N ALA A 255 -24.94 12.15 -0.54
CA ALA A 255 -23.61 11.56 -0.36
C ALA A 255 -23.70 10.19 0.34
N LEU A 256 -24.59 10.06 1.33
CA LEU A 256 -24.85 8.78 1.98
C LEU A 256 -25.44 7.75 1.01
N GLN A 257 -26.41 8.16 0.17
CA GLN A 257 -27.02 7.26 -0.82
C GLN A 257 -25.98 6.76 -1.83
N ILE A 258 -25.02 7.59 -2.22
CA ILE A 258 -23.91 7.20 -3.11
C ILE A 258 -23.05 6.09 -2.47
N HIS A 259 -22.75 6.17 -1.16
CA HIS A 259 -22.02 5.11 -0.47
C HIS A 259 -22.85 3.81 -0.36
N ARG A 260 -24.18 3.90 -0.19
CA ARG A 260 -25.07 2.74 -0.27
C ARG A 260 -25.06 2.11 -1.66
N ASN A 261 -25.03 2.94 -2.71
CA ASN A 261 -24.96 2.46 -4.08
C ASN A 261 -23.65 1.68 -4.33
N LEU A 262 -22.53 2.05 -3.69
CA LEU A 262 -21.27 1.29 -3.77
C LEU A 262 -21.49 -0.17 -3.36
N VAL A 263 -22.12 -0.38 -2.21
CA VAL A 263 -22.42 -1.73 -1.70
C VAL A 263 -23.29 -2.50 -2.70
N GLN A 264 -24.36 -1.88 -3.21
CA GLN A 264 -25.25 -2.52 -4.17
C GLN A 264 -24.56 -2.84 -5.51
N GLN A 265 -23.70 -1.95 -6.00
CA GLN A 265 -22.97 -2.20 -7.24
C GLN A 265 -21.89 -3.30 -7.07
N ALA A 266 -21.28 -3.42 -5.90
CA ALA A 266 -20.37 -4.53 -5.60
C ALA A 266 -21.12 -5.88 -5.59
N TYR A 267 -22.30 -5.97 -4.98
CA TYR A 267 -23.11 -7.19 -5.02
C TYR A 267 -23.51 -7.59 -6.43
N LYS A 268 -23.89 -6.62 -7.26
CA LYS A 268 -24.20 -6.87 -8.69
C LYS A 268 -22.99 -7.34 -9.48
N LEU A 269 -21.80 -6.84 -9.14
CA LEU A 269 -20.55 -7.21 -9.79
C LEU A 269 -20.13 -8.63 -9.42
N TYR A 270 -20.03 -8.93 -8.13
CA TYR A 270 -19.45 -10.19 -7.65
C TYR A 270 -20.48 -11.32 -7.47
N GLY A 271 -21.75 -10.98 -7.22
CA GLY A 271 -22.81 -11.96 -6.99
C GLY A 271 -22.71 -12.72 -5.66
N SER A 272 -21.80 -12.31 -4.78
CA SER A 272 -21.52 -12.93 -3.47
C SER A 272 -20.99 -11.92 -2.48
N HIS A 273 -20.85 -12.32 -1.23
CA HIS A 273 -20.03 -11.65 -0.22
C HIS A 273 -19.30 -12.71 0.61
N HIS A 274 -18.12 -12.34 1.16
CA HIS A 274 -17.25 -13.23 1.92
C HIS A 274 -17.02 -12.72 3.34
N TYR A 275 -18.08 -12.21 3.96
CA TYR A 275 -18.10 -11.69 5.33
C TYR A 275 -19.51 -11.90 5.93
N ASP A 276 -19.58 -11.95 7.25
CA ASP A 276 -20.84 -11.92 8.03
C ASP A 276 -21.28 -10.49 8.34
N HIS A 277 -20.38 -9.54 8.29
CA HIS A 277 -20.57 -8.09 8.31
C HIS A 277 -19.32 -7.40 7.71
N TYR A 278 -19.46 -6.16 7.27
CA TYR A 278 -18.33 -5.37 6.79
C TYR A 278 -18.33 -3.97 7.41
N ASP A 279 -17.16 -3.52 7.86
CA ASP A 279 -16.97 -2.25 8.54
C ASP A 279 -15.95 -1.38 7.80
N PHE A 280 -16.43 -0.40 7.02
CA PHE A 280 -15.55 0.66 6.56
C PHE A 280 -15.10 1.49 7.76
N LEU A 281 -13.80 1.65 7.97
CA LEU A 281 -13.21 2.56 8.95
C LEU A 281 -12.73 3.79 8.18
N LEU A 282 -13.34 4.94 8.43
CA LEU A 282 -13.09 6.16 7.67
C LEU A 282 -12.63 7.29 8.61
N ALA A 283 -11.43 7.80 8.37
CA ALA A 283 -10.91 8.96 9.06
C ALA A 283 -11.04 10.22 8.19
N LEU A 284 -11.69 11.25 8.71
CA LEU A 284 -11.79 12.59 8.14
C LEU A 284 -10.71 13.47 8.79
N SER A 285 -9.46 13.33 8.32
CA SER A 285 -8.31 13.96 8.98
C SER A 285 -7.18 14.24 7.99
N ASP A 286 -6.46 15.33 8.20
CA ASP A 286 -5.19 15.63 7.53
C ASP A 286 -3.97 15.17 8.37
N LYS A 287 -4.20 14.65 9.56
CA LYS A 287 -3.18 14.14 10.47
C LYS A 287 -2.94 12.63 10.30
N LEU A 288 -4.00 11.88 10.04
CA LEU A 288 -3.92 10.46 9.68
C LEU A 288 -3.63 10.35 8.17
N GLY A 289 -2.36 10.40 7.80
CA GLY A 289 -1.95 10.49 6.40
C GLY A 289 -2.15 9.18 5.62
N GLY A 290 -2.81 9.29 4.47
CA GLY A 290 -2.73 8.34 3.35
C GLY A 290 -2.92 6.86 3.66
N ILE A 291 -3.93 6.48 4.48
CA ILE A 291 -4.27 5.07 4.69
C ILE A 291 -5.33 4.66 3.66
N GLY A 292 -5.00 3.65 2.84
CA GLY A 292 -5.85 2.67 2.28
C GLY A 292 -5.25 1.32 2.72
N LEU A 293 -6.01 0.51 3.42
CA LEU A 293 -5.56 -0.83 3.84
C LEU A 293 -6.76 -1.76 3.97
N GLU A 294 -6.65 -2.82 3.22
CA GLU A 294 -7.67 -3.84 3.11
C GLU A 294 -7.63 -4.87 4.23
N HIS A 295 -8.80 -5.28 4.65
CA HIS A 295 -9.06 -6.38 5.57
C HIS A 295 -10.21 -7.23 5.07
N HIS A 296 -10.35 -8.46 5.56
CA HIS A 296 -11.38 -9.37 5.07
C HIS A 296 -12.80 -8.83 5.34
N ARG A 297 -13.03 -8.29 6.56
CA ARG A 297 -14.33 -7.80 7.04
C ARG A 297 -14.33 -6.30 7.33
N SER A 298 -13.26 -5.59 6.95
CA SER A 298 -13.17 -4.14 7.11
C SER A 298 -12.18 -3.54 6.13
N SER A 299 -12.10 -2.21 6.14
CA SER A 299 -11.01 -1.46 5.49
C SER A 299 -10.69 -0.20 6.28
N GLU A 300 -9.40 0.15 6.34
CA GLU A 300 -8.94 1.43 6.87
C GLU A 300 -8.84 2.44 5.74
N ASN A 301 -9.50 3.58 5.89
CA ASN A 301 -9.54 4.62 4.87
C ASN A 301 -9.29 5.98 5.50
N SER A 302 -8.40 6.78 4.91
CA SER A 302 -8.19 8.17 5.29
C SER A 302 -8.45 9.08 4.11
N VAL A 303 -9.30 10.08 4.32
CA VAL A 303 -9.66 11.08 3.31
C VAL A 303 -9.53 12.49 3.89
N VAL A 304 -9.59 13.49 3.00
CA VAL A 304 -9.52 14.89 3.43
C VAL A 304 -10.60 15.22 4.46
N PRO A 305 -10.33 16.10 5.45
CA PRO A 305 -11.29 16.40 6.52
C PRO A 305 -12.68 16.78 6.02
N LYS A 306 -12.75 17.58 4.98
CA LYS A 306 -13.99 18.09 4.39
C LYS A 306 -14.62 17.18 3.31
N TYR A 307 -14.30 15.88 3.32
CA TYR A 307 -14.79 14.91 2.34
C TYR A 307 -16.30 14.97 2.10
N PHE A 308 -17.11 15.06 3.16
CA PHE A 308 -18.57 15.18 3.07
C PHE A 308 -19.05 16.62 2.96
N THR A 309 -18.44 17.56 3.66
CA THR A 309 -18.91 18.95 3.72
C THR A 309 -18.57 19.77 2.48
N GLU A 310 -17.50 19.42 1.76
CA GLU A 310 -17.13 19.99 0.46
C GLU A 310 -17.17 18.93 -0.65
N TRP A 311 -18.31 18.21 -0.73
CA TRP A 311 -18.49 17.08 -1.64
C TRP A 311 -18.06 17.37 -3.09
N ASP A 312 -18.48 18.48 -3.67
CA ASP A 312 -18.18 18.79 -5.07
C ASP A 312 -16.69 19.07 -5.36
N LYS A 313 -15.88 19.29 -4.34
CA LYS A 313 -14.44 19.55 -4.46
C LYS A 313 -13.56 18.36 -4.09
N SER A 314 -14.09 17.37 -3.39
CA SER A 314 -13.34 16.26 -2.81
C SER A 314 -13.40 14.96 -3.63
N PHE A 315 -13.65 15.05 -4.95
CA PHE A 315 -13.86 13.87 -5.79
C PHE A 315 -12.57 13.12 -6.19
N VAL A 316 -11.40 13.75 -6.09
CA VAL A 316 -10.13 13.10 -6.41
C VAL A 316 -9.79 12.05 -5.35
N GLY A 317 -9.66 10.79 -5.76
CA GLY A 317 -9.36 9.68 -4.86
C GLY A 317 -10.59 9.10 -4.15
N ARG A 318 -11.82 9.36 -4.61
CA ARG A 318 -13.04 8.72 -4.10
C ARG A 318 -13.18 7.25 -4.49
N ASP A 319 -12.35 6.77 -5.38
CA ASP A 319 -12.20 5.35 -5.68
C ASP A 319 -11.60 4.55 -4.52
N LEU A 320 -10.99 5.20 -3.52
CA LEU A 320 -10.36 4.55 -2.38
C LEU A 320 -11.29 3.54 -1.68
N LEU A 321 -12.49 3.96 -1.25
CA LEU A 321 -13.40 3.07 -0.55
C LEU A 321 -13.86 1.90 -1.43
N ALA A 322 -14.02 2.13 -2.73
CA ALA A 322 -14.38 1.10 -3.68
C ALA A 322 -13.22 0.11 -3.93
N HIS A 323 -11.98 0.60 -3.95
CA HIS A 323 -10.77 -0.20 -4.02
C HIS A 323 -10.65 -1.11 -2.80
N GLU A 324 -10.65 -0.54 -1.59
CA GLU A 324 -10.51 -1.29 -0.35
C GLU A 324 -11.66 -2.28 -0.12
N TYR A 325 -12.88 -1.94 -0.55
CA TYR A 325 -14.02 -2.86 -0.46
C TYR A 325 -13.87 -4.07 -1.39
N THR A 326 -13.34 -3.85 -2.60
CA THR A 326 -13.06 -4.93 -3.57
C THR A 326 -12.13 -5.98 -2.99
N HIS A 327 -11.20 -5.59 -2.14
CA HIS A 327 -10.26 -6.51 -1.53
C HIS A 327 -10.88 -7.58 -0.63
N SER A 328 -12.09 -7.37 -0.10
CA SER A 328 -12.80 -8.46 0.59
C SER A 328 -12.95 -9.69 -0.31
N TRP A 329 -13.13 -9.49 -1.62
CA TRP A 329 -13.17 -10.56 -2.63
C TRP A 329 -11.78 -10.86 -3.19
N ASN A 330 -11.06 -9.84 -3.66
CA ASN A 330 -9.76 -9.98 -4.32
C ASN A 330 -8.62 -9.67 -3.35
N GLY A 331 -7.95 -10.70 -2.88
CA GLY A 331 -6.82 -10.60 -1.97
C GLY A 331 -7.10 -11.16 -0.58
N LYS A 332 -8.30 -10.99 -0.04
CA LYS A 332 -8.66 -11.56 1.27
C LYS A 332 -9.35 -12.92 1.13
N PHE A 333 -10.42 -13.02 0.38
CA PHE A 333 -11.03 -14.31 0.07
C PHE A 333 -10.24 -15.07 -1.02
N ARG A 334 -10.12 -14.49 -2.24
CA ARG A 334 -9.28 -15.06 -3.31
C ARG A 334 -7.88 -14.48 -3.20
N ARG A 335 -6.92 -15.30 -2.81
CA ARG A 335 -5.53 -14.89 -2.57
C ARG A 335 -4.57 -15.71 -3.42
N ALA A 336 -3.56 -15.07 -4.00
CA ALA A 336 -2.49 -15.79 -4.69
C ALA A 336 -1.83 -16.79 -3.73
N ALA A 337 -1.61 -18.01 -4.21
CA ALA A 337 -1.07 -19.10 -3.39
C ALA A 337 0.32 -18.79 -2.84
N ASP A 338 1.12 -18.04 -3.58
CA ASP A 338 2.46 -17.63 -3.19
C ASP A 338 2.48 -16.42 -2.23
N LEU A 339 1.36 -15.69 -2.12
CA LEU A 339 1.16 -14.62 -1.15
C LEU A 339 0.62 -15.14 0.19
N TYR A 340 -0.02 -16.31 0.20
CA TYR A 340 -0.55 -16.90 1.43
C TYR A 340 0.59 -17.55 2.25
N THR A 341 0.77 -17.09 3.48
CA THR A 341 1.73 -17.66 4.43
C THR A 341 1.02 -18.15 5.69
N PRO A 342 1.48 -19.24 6.31
CA PRO A 342 0.86 -19.78 7.52
C PRO A 342 1.10 -18.95 8.78
N THR A 343 2.12 -18.07 8.74
CA THR A 343 2.49 -17.18 9.83
C THR A 343 2.76 -15.76 9.32
N LEU A 344 2.87 -14.81 10.24
CA LEU A 344 3.20 -13.41 9.93
C LEU A 344 4.71 -13.14 9.90
N ASN A 345 5.55 -14.17 9.99
CA ASN A 345 7.01 -14.08 9.95
C ASN A 345 7.64 -14.85 8.79
N GLU A 346 6.81 -15.45 7.94
CA GLU A 346 7.25 -16.04 6.69
C GLU A 346 7.13 -15.03 5.54
N PRO A 347 8.16 -14.92 4.67
CA PRO A 347 8.14 -14.00 3.55
C PRO A 347 7.01 -14.31 2.56
N MET A 348 6.21 -13.30 2.24
CA MET A 348 5.23 -13.34 1.16
C MET A 348 5.94 -13.22 -0.20
N ARG A 349 5.36 -13.81 -1.25
CA ARG A 349 5.79 -13.67 -2.64
C ARG A 349 4.73 -12.91 -3.41
N ASP A 350 5.15 -11.87 -4.10
CA ASP A 350 4.23 -10.87 -4.66
C ASP A 350 3.99 -11.06 -6.18
N SER A 351 4.27 -12.25 -6.75
CA SER A 351 4.30 -12.46 -8.21
C SER A 351 2.97 -12.17 -8.92
N LEU A 352 1.83 -12.26 -8.23
CA LEU A 352 0.49 -11.99 -8.77
C LEU A 352 -0.14 -10.70 -8.22
N MET A 353 0.67 -9.75 -7.75
CA MET A 353 0.16 -8.45 -7.27
C MET A 353 -0.56 -7.65 -8.38
N TRP A 354 -0.23 -7.86 -9.64
CA TRP A 354 -0.96 -7.29 -10.77
C TRP A 354 -2.39 -7.85 -10.93
N VAL A 355 -2.69 -9.05 -10.36
CA VAL A 355 -4.06 -9.58 -10.22
C VAL A 355 -4.67 -9.03 -8.94
N TYR A 356 -3.96 -9.12 -7.82
CA TYR A 356 -4.43 -8.66 -6.52
C TYR A 356 -4.74 -7.16 -6.55
N GLU A 357 -3.75 -6.32 -6.84
CA GLU A 357 -3.86 -4.87 -6.80
C GLU A 357 -4.30 -4.26 -8.13
N GLY A 358 -3.71 -4.74 -9.23
CA GLY A 358 -4.02 -4.18 -10.55
C GLY A 358 -5.48 -4.38 -10.95
N GLN A 359 -6.07 -5.55 -10.64
CA GLN A 359 -7.49 -5.78 -10.89
C GLN A 359 -8.36 -5.04 -9.86
N THR A 360 -7.92 -4.94 -8.61
CA THR A 360 -8.64 -4.15 -7.59
C THR A 360 -8.64 -2.66 -7.94
N GLN A 361 -7.52 -2.13 -8.44
CA GLN A 361 -7.47 -0.76 -8.95
C GLN A 361 -8.44 -0.54 -10.12
N TYR A 362 -8.54 -1.53 -11.02
CA TYR A 362 -9.54 -1.50 -12.10
C TYR A 362 -10.97 -1.47 -11.55
N TRP A 363 -11.32 -2.40 -10.65
CA TRP A 363 -12.67 -2.47 -10.08
C TRP A 363 -12.99 -1.29 -9.16
N GLY A 364 -12.02 -0.76 -8.42
CA GLY A 364 -12.18 0.44 -7.60
C GLY A 364 -12.66 1.63 -8.44
N ASN A 365 -12.00 1.87 -9.57
CA ASN A 365 -12.41 2.93 -10.50
C ASN A 365 -13.78 2.67 -11.15
N VAL A 366 -14.04 1.42 -11.57
CA VAL A 366 -15.32 1.04 -12.17
C VAL A 366 -16.47 1.18 -11.16
N LEU A 367 -16.30 0.69 -9.94
CA LEU A 367 -17.31 0.78 -8.88
C LEU A 367 -17.52 2.23 -8.41
N ALA A 368 -16.45 3.04 -8.34
CA ALA A 368 -16.58 4.47 -8.05
C ALA A 368 -17.47 5.19 -9.06
N ALA A 369 -17.31 4.90 -10.34
CA ALA A 369 -18.18 5.48 -11.38
C ALA A 369 -19.61 4.89 -11.32
N ARG A 370 -19.76 3.58 -11.18
CA ARG A 370 -21.08 2.90 -11.13
C ARG A 370 -21.92 3.30 -9.94
N SER A 371 -21.30 3.58 -8.80
CA SER A 371 -21.98 4.00 -7.56
C SER A 371 -22.33 5.50 -7.53
N GLY A 372 -21.61 6.32 -8.31
CA GLY A 372 -21.69 7.77 -8.30
C GLY A 372 -20.71 8.45 -7.33
N LEU A 373 -19.77 7.71 -6.70
CA LEU A 373 -18.65 8.28 -5.95
C LEU A 373 -17.82 9.22 -6.83
N GLN A 374 -17.67 8.87 -8.09
CA GLN A 374 -17.20 9.73 -9.18
C GLN A 374 -18.24 9.72 -10.31
N THR A 375 -18.39 10.83 -10.99
CA THR A 375 -19.17 10.83 -12.24
C THR A 375 -18.43 10.03 -13.31
N LYS A 376 -19.14 9.53 -14.32
CA LYS A 376 -18.52 8.88 -15.48
C LYS A 376 -17.43 9.75 -16.12
N GLN A 377 -17.66 11.04 -16.23
CA GLN A 377 -16.69 12.00 -16.79
C GLN A 377 -15.43 12.07 -15.92
N GLN A 378 -15.57 12.16 -14.61
CA GLN A 378 -14.43 12.13 -13.67
C GLN A 378 -13.65 10.82 -13.77
N GLY A 379 -14.31 9.67 -13.92
CA GLY A 379 -13.67 8.39 -14.16
C GLY A 379 -12.87 8.34 -15.45
N LEU A 380 -13.42 8.88 -16.57
CA LEU A 380 -12.71 9.00 -17.85
C LEU A 380 -11.51 9.95 -17.76
N GLU A 381 -11.63 11.06 -17.04
CA GLU A 381 -10.54 12.02 -16.85
C GLU A 381 -9.42 11.45 -15.94
N SER A 382 -9.78 10.70 -14.90
CA SER A 382 -8.82 9.94 -14.07
C SER A 382 -8.08 8.89 -14.90
N LEU A 383 -8.80 8.13 -15.73
CA LEU A 383 -8.20 7.14 -16.62
C LEU A 383 -7.26 7.78 -17.64
N ALA A 384 -7.59 8.98 -18.16
CA ALA A 384 -6.70 9.72 -19.05
C ALA A 384 -5.37 10.07 -18.38
N MET A 385 -5.41 10.51 -17.12
CA MET A 385 -4.20 10.80 -16.34
C MET A 385 -3.37 9.54 -16.10
N THR A 386 -4.01 8.43 -15.73
CA THR A 386 -3.34 7.13 -15.55
C THR A 386 -2.67 6.67 -16.84
N ALA A 387 -3.41 6.68 -17.97
CA ALA A 387 -2.87 6.29 -19.27
C ALA A 387 -1.65 7.14 -19.67
N ALA A 388 -1.76 8.46 -19.56
CA ALA A 388 -0.67 9.37 -19.91
C ALA A 388 0.56 9.20 -19.00
N LEU A 389 0.36 8.98 -17.69
CA LEU A 389 1.44 8.75 -16.75
C LEU A 389 2.26 7.52 -17.12
N TYR A 390 1.59 6.40 -17.42
CA TYR A 390 2.29 5.15 -17.72
C TYR A 390 2.82 5.09 -19.15
N ASP A 391 2.18 5.76 -20.10
CA ASP A 391 2.66 5.84 -21.48
C ASP A 391 3.96 6.67 -21.60
N THR A 392 4.16 7.62 -20.72
CA THR A 392 5.35 8.49 -20.71
C THR A 392 6.48 8.01 -19.79
N ARG A 393 6.35 6.84 -19.14
CA ARG A 393 7.39 6.29 -18.27
C ARG A 393 8.49 5.59 -19.03
N ALA A 394 9.65 6.23 -19.17
CA ALA A 394 10.83 5.67 -19.82
C ALA A 394 11.34 4.36 -19.16
N GLY A 395 11.10 4.18 -17.87
CA GLY A 395 11.49 2.97 -17.12
C GLY A 395 10.93 1.67 -17.67
N ARG A 396 9.86 1.71 -18.46
CA ARG A 396 9.28 0.55 -19.15
C ARG A 396 10.26 -0.11 -20.13
N ASN A 397 11.24 0.61 -20.63
CA ASN A 397 12.22 0.10 -21.59
C ASN A 397 13.22 -0.89 -20.98
N TRP A 398 13.36 -0.94 -19.65
CA TRP A 398 14.30 -1.83 -18.99
C TRP A 398 13.69 -2.69 -17.89
N ARG A 399 12.55 -2.27 -17.31
CA ARG A 399 11.89 -2.94 -16.20
C ARG A 399 10.43 -3.22 -16.53
N ASN A 400 10.00 -4.49 -16.49
CA ASN A 400 8.62 -4.89 -16.76
C ASN A 400 7.70 -4.71 -15.54
N VAL A 401 6.39 -4.92 -15.73
CA VAL A 401 5.39 -4.78 -14.65
C VAL A 401 5.58 -5.86 -13.58
N LEU A 402 5.92 -7.09 -13.98
CA LEU A 402 6.12 -8.19 -13.03
C LEU A 402 7.23 -7.86 -12.03
N ASP A 403 8.35 -7.30 -12.48
CA ASP A 403 9.44 -6.94 -11.56
C ASP A 403 9.03 -5.86 -10.55
N THR A 404 8.10 -4.97 -10.91
CA THR A 404 7.60 -3.93 -9.99
C THR A 404 6.80 -4.50 -8.82
N THR A 405 6.34 -5.75 -8.88
CA THR A 405 5.67 -6.42 -7.75
C THR A 405 6.60 -6.64 -6.55
N ASN A 406 7.92 -6.57 -6.76
CA ASN A 406 8.91 -6.65 -5.69
C ASN A 406 9.15 -5.30 -4.98
N ASP A 407 8.62 -4.19 -5.47
CA ASP A 407 8.88 -2.86 -4.92
C ASP A 407 8.47 -2.67 -3.45
N PRO A 408 7.37 -3.25 -2.95
CA PRO A 408 7.06 -3.17 -1.53
C PRO A 408 8.21 -3.67 -0.63
N ILE A 409 8.96 -4.66 -1.10
CA ILE A 409 10.13 -5.21 -0.39
C ILE A 409 11.38 -4.37 -0.69
N ILE A 410 11.66 -4.05 -1.96
CA ILE A 410 12.85 -3.32 -2.39
C ILE A 410 12.91 -1.92 -1.81
N ALA A 411 11.84 -1.16 -2.01
CA ALA A 411 11.77 0.25 -1.62
C ALA A 411 11.14 0.47 -0.24
N ASN A 412 10.47 -0.53 0.33
CA ASN A 412 9.68 -0.41 1.55
C ASN A 412 8.75 0.82 1.51
N ARG A 413 8.14 1.06 0.34
CA ARG A 413 7.29 2.22 0.00
C ARG A 413 7.94 3.59 0.24
N LYS A 414 9.25 3.66 0.30
CA LYS A 414 9.97 4.94 0.31
C LYS A 414 9.95 5.54 -1.11
N PRO A 415 9.90 6.88 -1.22
CA PRO A 415 9.97 7.53 -2.52
C PRO A 415 11.25 7.12 -3.28
N ALA A 416 11.11 6.59 -4.49
CA ALA A 416 12.24 6.27 -5.35
C ALA A 416 12.74 7.53 -6.05
N SER A 417 14.07 7.71 -6.13
CA SER A 417 14.66 8.72 -7.00
C SER A 417 14.33 8.38 -8.46
N TRP A 418 14.04 9.39 -9.28
CA TRP A 418 13.76 9.18 -10.71
C TRP A 418 12.68 8.11 -10.97
N THR A 419 11.52 8.22 -10.30
CA THR A 419 10.43 7.24 -10.40
C THR A 419 10.00 6.94 -11.84
N SER A 420 10.10 7.94 -12.76
CA SER A 420 9.82 7.75 -14.19
C SER A 420 10.80 6.81 -14.89
N TRP A 421 12.00 6.58 -14.33
CA TRP A 421 13.02 5.66 -14.81
C TRP A 421 13.11 4.37 -13.98
N GLN A 422 13.15 4.49 -12.64
CA GLN A 422 13.22 3.32 -11.77
C GLN A 422 11.92 2.51 -11.76
N ARG A 423 10.77 3.14 -12.07
CA ARG A 423 9.44 2.63 -11.80
C ARG A 423 9.20 2.52 -10.27
N SER A 424 8.03 2.05 -9.89
CA SER A 424 7.66 1.81 -8.50
C SER A 424 6.61 0.68 -8.47
N GLU A 425 5.62 0.74 -7.63
CA GLU A 425 4.50 -0.20 -7.53
C GLU A 425 3.55 -0.06 -8.75
N ASP A 426 4.10 -0.12 -9.97
CA ASP A 426 3.35 0.16 -11.21
C ASP A 426 2.29 -0.93 -11.49
N TYR A 427 2.41 -2.09 -10.87
CA TYR A 427 1.44 -3.17 -10.95
C TYR A 427 0.00 -2.77 -10.53
N TYR A 428 -0.18 -1.70 -9.75
CA TYR A 428 -1.48 -1.12 -9.43
C TYR A 428 -2.15 -0.53 -10.69
N SER A 429 -1.67 0.61 -11.11
CA SER A 429 -2.37 1.41 -12.12
C SER A 429 -2.03 1.02 -13.56
N GLU A 430 -0.83 0.48 -13.81
CA GLU A 430 -0.55 -0.15 -15.10
C GLU A 430 -1.27 -1.50 -15.20
N GLY A 431 -1.37 -2.24 -14.08
CA GLY A 431 -2.24 -3.42 -13.98
C GLY A 431 -3.70 -3.09 -14.29
N GLN A 432 -4.21 -1.94 -13.82
CA GLN A 432 -5.54 -1.44 -14.21
C GLN A 432 -5.70 -1.34 -15.73
N LEU A 433 -4.69 -0.84 -16.46
CA LEU A 433 -4.73 -0.75 -17.92
C LEU A 433 -4.73 -2.13 -18.59
N VAL A 434 -4.00 -3.09 -18.04
CA VAL A 434 -4.02 -4.49 -18.52
C VAL A 434 -5.40 -5.12 -18.35
N TRP A 435 -6.06 -4.91 -17.21
CA TRP A 435 -7.41 -5.43 -16.97
C TRP A 435 -8.49 -4.71 -17.79
N LEU A 436 -8.32 -3.42 -18.05
CA LEU A 436 -9.16 -2.69 -19.02
C LEU A 436 -9.02 -3.28 -20.42
N ASP A 437 -7.78 -3.61 -20.81
CA ASP A 437 -7.50 -4.24 -22.09
C ASP A 437 -8.17 -5.63 -22.21
N ALA A 438 -8.11 -6.43 -21.14
CA ALA A 438 -8.81 -7.71 -21.06
C ALA A 438 -10.34 -7.55 -21.15
N ASP A 439 -10.95 -6.60 -20.41
CA ASP A 439 -12.41 -6.37 -20.45
C ASP A 439 -12.89 -5.96 -21.85
N THR A 440 -12.21 -5.00 -22.46
CA THR A 440 -12.59 -4.53 -23.79
C THR A 440 -12.39 -5.58 -24.86
N LEU A 441 -11.39 -6.48 -24.73
CA LEU A 441 -11.18 -7.60 -25.61
C LEU A 441 -12.29 -8.66 -25.47
N ILE A 442 -12.72 -8.99 -24.24
CA ILE A 442 -13.86 -9.88 -23.99
C ILE A 442 -15.13 -9.31 -24.66
N ARG A 443 -15.40 -8.03 -24.44
CA ARG A 443 -16.56 -7.35 -25.05
C ARG A 443 -16.49 -7.34 -26.58
N GLU A 444 -15.33 -7.11 -27.16
CA GLU A 444 -15.14 -7.13 -28.60
C GLU A 444 -15.42 -8.53 -29.17
N LYS A 445 -14.79 -9.57 -28.62
CA LYS A 445 -14.93 -10.97 -29.08
C LYS A 445 -16.35 -11.51 -28.93
N THR A 446 -17.12 -11.00 -28.00
CA THR A 446 -18.48 -11.48 -27.70
C THR A 446 -19.59 -10.56 -28.21
N GLY A 447 -19.24 -9.48 -28.91
CA GLY A 447 -20.22 -8.48 -29.35
C GLY A 447 -20.94 -7.81 -28.16
N GLY A 448 -20.23 -7.63 -27.03
CA GLY A 448 -20.75 -7.01 -25.80
C GLY A 448 -21.60 -7.95 -24.93
N LYS A 449 -21.75 -9.24 -25.27
CA LYS A 449 -22.56 -10.18 -24.50
C LYS A 449 -21.87 -10.64 -23.21
N LYS A 450 -20.54 -10.60 -23.16
CA LYS A 450 -19.70 -10.94 -22.02
C LYS A 450 -18.74 -9.80 -21.74
N SER A 451 -18.25 -9.75 -20.51
CA SER A 451 -17.33 -8.74 -20.00
C SER A 451 -16.47 -9.29 -18.88
N LEU A 452 -15.58 -8.49 -18.33
CA LEU A 452 -14.82 -8.85 -17.14
C LEU A 452 -15.72 -9.01 -15.89
N ASP A 453 -16.95 -8.46 -15.89
CA ASP A 453 -17.95 -8.74 -14.84
C ASP A 453 -18.30 -10.24 -14.77
N ASP A 454 -18.32 -10.96 -15.92
CA ASP A 454 -18.54 -12.41 -15.95
C ASP A 454 -17.34 -13.16 -15.34
N PHE A 455 -16.13 -12.68 -15.59
CA PHE A 455 -14.94 -13.20 -14.89
C PHE A 455 -15.04 -12.96 -13.39
N ALA A 456 -15.40 -11.73 -12.97
CA ALA A 456 -15.50 -11.38 -11.56
C ALA A 456 -16.48 -12.32 -10.81
N LYS A 457 -17.64 -12.60 -11.40
CA LYS A 457 -18.60 -13.57 -10.84
C LYS A 457 -18.06 -14.99 -10.78
N ALA A 458 -17.38 -15.45 -11.83
CA ALA A 458 -16.84 -16.80 -11.88
C ALA A 458 -15.63 -17.00 -10.96
N PHE A 459 -14.81 -15.96 -10.77
CA PHE A 459 -13.57 -16.03 -10.00
C PHE A 459 -13.78 -15.68 -8.52
N PHE A 460 -14.55 -14.64 -8.22
CA PHE A 460 -14.77 -14.15 -6.86
C PHE A 460 -16.13 -14.55 -6.28
N GLY A 461 -17.12 -14.85 -7.12
CA GLY A 461 -18.51 -15.13 -6.70
C GLY A 461 -18.75 -16.55 -6.17
N VAL A 462 -17.71 -17.38 -6.08
CA VAL A 462 -17.79 -18.77 -5.60
C VAL A 462 -17.88 -18.82 -4.06
N GLU A 463 -18.43 -19.88 -3.50
CA GLU A 463 -18.49 -20.13 -2.05
C GLU A 463 -19.08 -18.96 -1.23
N ASN A 464 -20.21 -18.41 -1.70
CA ASN A 464 -20.88 -17.28 -1.04
C ASN A 464 -21.02 -17.49 0.47
N GLY A 465 -20.62 -16.48 1.26
CA GLY A 465 -20.65 -16.52 2.73
C GLY A 465 -19.41 -17.17 3.38
N SER A 466 -18.53 -17.81 2.60
CA SER A 466 -17.27 -18.33 3.12
C SER A 466 -16.23 -17.23 3.24
N TYR A 467 -15.53 -17.13 4.36
CA TYR A 467 -14.34 -16.29 4.54
C TYR A 467 -13.08 -17.12 4.80
N VAL A 468 -13.11 -18.39 4.45
CA VAL A 468 -11.89 -19.20 4.35
C VAL A 468 -11.16 -18.83 3.06
N VAL A 469 -9.89 -18.51 3.18
CA VAL A 469 -9.06 -18.13 2.02
C VAL A 469 -9.07 -19.23 0.97
N LEU A 470 -9.45 -18.89 -0.25
CA LEU A 470 -9.38 -19.76 -1.42
C LEU A 470 -8.24 -19.29 -2.33
N THR A 471 -7.15 -20.04 -2.34
CA THR A 471 -5.96 -19.66 -3.09
C THR A 471 -6.11 -19.90 -4.60
N TYR A 472 -5.32 -19.18 -5.40
CA TYR A 472 -5.23 -19.31 -6.85
C TYR A 472 -3.79 -19.11 -7.34
N ASP A 473 -3.53 -19.58 -8.54
CA ASP A 473 -2.30 -19.38 -9.30
C ASP A 473 -2.58 -18.73 -10.66
N PHE A 474 -1.56 -18.51 -11.46
CA PHE A 474 -1.68 -17.94 -12.80
C PHE A 474 -2.60 -18.78 -13.71
N ASP A 475 -2.46 -20.12 -13.65
CA ASP A 475 -3.27 -21.00 -14.48
C ASP A 475 -4.75 -20.95 -14.13
N THR A 476 -5.09 -20.79 -12.87
CA THR A 476 -6.47 -20.57 -12.40
C THR A 476 -7.07 -19.30 -13.01
N VAL A 477 -6.30 -18.21 -13.08
CA VAL A 477 -6.73 -16.94 -13.72
C VAL A 477 -6.99 -17.17 -15.20
N VAL A 478 -6.05 -17.80 -15.91
CA VAL A 478 -6.15 -18.10 -17.36
C VAL A 478 -7.35 -19.02 -17.65
N GLN A 479 -7.54 -20.08 -16.86
CA GLN A 479 -8.67 -21.00 -17.01
C GLN A 479 -10.01 -20.28 -16.82
N THR A 480 -10.12 -19.42 -15.83
CA THR A 480 -11.36 -18.66 -15.58
C THR A 480 -11.66 -17.70 -16.75
N LEU A 481 -10.66 -16.99 -17.27
CA LEU A 481 -10.82 -16.14 -18.44
C LEU A 481 -11.26 -16.96 -19.68
N ASN A 482 -10.68 -18.15 -19.90
CA ASN A 482 -11.10 -19.05 -20.97
C ASN A 482 -12.53 -19.56 -20.80
N GLY A 483 -13.02 -19.70 -19.56
CA GLY A 483 -14.41 -20.02 -19.28
C GLY A 483 -15.38 -18.89 -19.65
N VAL A 484 -14.92 -17.64 -19.64
CA VAL A 484 -15.70 -16.47 -20.11
C VAL A 484 -15.70 -16.42 -21.64
N VAL A 485 -14.53 -16.41 -22.24
CA VAL A 485 -14.35 -16.46 -23.71
C VAL A 485 -13.04 -17.17 -24.05
N PRO A 486 -13.06 -18.20 -24.94
CA PRO A 486 -11.85 -18.88 -25.37
C PRO A 486 -10.89 -17.94 -26.11
N TYR A 487 -9.66 -17.83 -25.60
CA TYR A 487 -8.60 -17.03 -26.18
C TYR A 487 -7.25 -17.45 -25.61
N ASP A 488 -6.14 -17.09 -26.24
CA ASP A 488 -4.79 -17.28 -25.68
C ASP A 488 -4.50 -16.25 -24.58
N TRP A 489 -5.19 -16.40 -23.45
CA TRP A 489 -5.05 -15.51 -22.30
C TRP A 489 -3.68 -15.58 -21.66
N ALA A 490 -3.01 -16.73 -21.72
CA ALA A 490 -1.68 -16.88 -21.16
C ALA A 490 -0.68 -15.97 -21.88
N THR A 491 -0.62 -16.02 -23.20
CA THR A 491 0.25 -15.13 -23.99
C THR A 491 -0.19 -13.67 -23.86
N PHE A 492 -1.50 -13.39 -23.87
CA PHE A 492 -2.03 -12.04 -23.69
C PHE A 492 -1.53 -11.39 -22.41
N LEU A 493 -1.65 -12.06 -21.27
CA LEU A 493 -1.25 -11.55 -19.96
C LEU A 493 0.29 -11.46 -19.86
N LYS A 494 1.02 -12.52 -20.20
CA LYS A 494 2.48 -12.54 -20.11
C LYS A 494 3.12 -11.44 -20.94
N THR A 495 2.66 -11.21 -22.16
CA THR A 495 3.20 -10.16 -23.03
C THR A 495 3.10 -8.78 -22.39
N ARG A 496 2.02 -8.51 -21.63
CA ARG A 496 1.77 -7.21 -20.99
C ARG A 496 2.48 -7.05 -19.65
N ILE A 497 2.62 -8.14 -18.92
CA ILE A 497 3.18 -8.14 -17.56
C ILE A 497 4.69 -8.36 -17.58
N GLU A 498 5.19 -9.29 -18.39
CA GLU A 498 6.60 -9.68 -18.46
C GLU A 498 7.35 -8.97 -19.62
N GLY A 499 6.62 -8.44 -20.60
CA GLY A 499 7.21 -7.76 -21.74
C GLY A 499 7.78 -6.39 -21.41
N LEU A 500 8.87 -6.04 -22.10
CA LEU A 500 9.36 -4.66 -22.17
C LEU A 500 8.68 -3.95 -23.34
N SER A 501 8.32 -2.70 -23.19
CA SER A 501 7.62 -1.93 -24.22
C SER A 501 7.89 -0.44 -24.03
N GLU A 502 7.98 0.29 -25.15
CA GLU A 502 8.10 1.75 -25.14
C GLU A 502 6.81 2.44 -24.65
N HIS A 503 5.65 1.83 -24.92
CA HIS A 503 4.33 2.37 -24.58
C HIS A 503 3.57 1.49 -23.57
N ALA A 504 2.69 2.13 -22.79
CA ALA A 504 1.76 1.42 -21.92
C ALA A 504 0.73 0.61 -22.73
N PRO A 505 0.05 -0.41 -22.13
CA PRO A 505 -0.98 -1.19 -22.81
C PRO A 505 -2.27 -0.38 -23.00
N LEU A 506 -2.31 0.51 -24.00
CA LEU A 506 -3.43 1.42 -24.28
C LEU A 506 -4.48 0.84 -25.22
N ASP A 507 -4.31 -0.39 -25.73
CA ASP A 507 -5.27 -1.06 -26.62
C ASP A 507 -6.68 -1.11 -26.03
N GLY A 508 -6.78 -1.23 -24.69
CA GLY A 508 -8.05 -1.19 -23.98
C GLY A 508 -8.81 0.12 -24.14
N LEU A 509 -8.13 1.25 -24.27
CA LEU A 509 -8.75 2.54 -24.55
C LEU A 509 -9.34 2.56 -25.96
N THR A 510 -8.55 2.15 -26.96
CA THR A 510 -8.97 2.16 -28.37
C THR A 510 -10.14 1.21 -28.60
N ARG A 511 -10.07 -0.02 -28.08
CA ARG A 511 -11.22 -0.96 -28.11
C ARG A 511 -12.39 -0.47 -27.28
N GLY A 512 -12.13 0.33 -26.24
CA GLY A 512 -13.13 1.02 -25.42
C GLY A 512 -13.85 2.15 -26.14
N GLY A 513 -13.36 2.55 -27.33
CA GLY A 513 -13.92 3.61 -28.16
C GLY A 513 -13.35 4.99 -27.86
N TYR A 514 -12.17 5.07 -27.26
CA TYR A 514 -11.49 6.32 -26.91
C TYR A 514 -10.00 6.27 -27.29
N LYS A 515 -9.42 7.44 -27.50
CA LYS A 515 -7.97 7.62 -27.68
C LYS A 515 -7.43 8.64 -26.69
N LEU A 516 -6.21 8.43 -26.24
CA LEU A 516 -5.48 9.40 -25.45
C LEU A 516 -4.99 10.52 -26.36
N VAL A 517 -5.33 11.76 -26.01
CA VAL A 517 -4.87 12.97 -26.70
C VAL A 517 -4.37 13.99 -25.68
N TYR A 518 -3.62 14.99 -26.15
CA TYR A 518 -3.13 16.08 -25.31
C TYR A 518 -3.68 17.40 -25.84
N THR A 519 -4.22 18.23 -24.94
CA THR A 519 -4.76 19.55 -25.23
C THR A 519 -4.06 20.61 -24.37
N ASP A 520 -4.22 21.88 -24.73
CA ASP A 520 -3.68 23.01 -23.97
C ASP A 520 -4.51 23.40 -22.75
N THR A 521 -5.66 22.77 -22.57
CA THR A 521 -6.62 23.05 -21.49
C THR A 521 -6.77 21.81 -20.61
N PRO A 522 -6.46 21.90 -19.29
CA PRO A 522 -6.60 20.79 -18.36
C PRO A 522 -8.07 20.43 -18.12
N THR A 523 -8.33 19.16 -17.87
CA THR A 523 -9.64 18.68 -17.40
C THR A 523 -9.92 19.14 -15.97
N ASP A 524 -11.18 19.07 -15.53
CA ASP A 524 -11.52 19.46 -14.17
C ASP A 524 -10.91 18.50 -13.12
N TYR A 525 -10.79 17.21 -13.46
CA TYR A 525 -10.10 16.24 -12.61
C TYR A 525 -8.61 16.58 -12.49
N PHE A 526 -7.95 16.97 -13.59
CA PHE A 526 -6.53 17.36 -13.57
C PHE A 526 -6.30 18.58 -12.67
N LYS A 527 -7.13 19.64 -12.80
CA LYS A 527 -7.06 20.84 -11.95
C LYS A 527 -7.26 20.50 -10.46
N ALA A 528 -8.25 19.65 -10.18
CA ALA A 528 -8.52 19.22 -8.82
C ALA A 528 -7.36 18.38 -8.23
N ALA A 529 -6.70 17.55 -9.05
CA ALA A 529 -5.52 16.79 -8.66
C ALA A 529 -4.32 17.71 -8.37
N GLU A 530 -4.06 18.74 -9.20
CA GLU A 530 -3.06 19.78 -8.92
C GLU A 530 -3.35 20.49 -7.58
N THR A 531 -4.60 20.88 -7.36
CA THR A 531 -5.03 21.56 -6.12
C THR A 531 -4.84 20.69 -4.90
N LYS A 532 -5.26 19.41 -4.96
CA LYS A 532 -5.09 18.43 -3.88
C LYS A 532 -3.61 18.17 -3.58
N GLY A 533 -2.80 18.03 -4.63
CA GLY A 533 -1.35 17.81 -4.54
C GLY A 533 -0.55 19.08 -4.21
N LYS A 534 -1.17 20.26 -4.19
CA LYS A 534 -0.49 21.57 -4.01
C LYS A 534 0.70 21.70 -4.97
N MET A 535 0.48 21.43 -6.25
CA MET A 535 1.53 21.36 -7.27
C MET A 535 1.09 21.94 -8.61
N VAL A 536 2.06 22.30 -9.42
CA VAL A 536 1.91 22.55 -10.87
C VAL A 536 2.45 21.35 -11.62
N ASN A 537 1.59 20.68 -12.40
CA ASN A 537 1.96 19.47 -13.15
C ASN A 537 2.19 19.79 -14.63
N LEU A 538 3.46 19.87 -15.02
CA LEU A 538 3.95 20.07 -16.39
C LEU A 538 4.62 18.81 -16.94
N SER A 539 4.28 17.63 -16.43
CA SER A 539 4.89 16.34 -16.78
C SER A 539 4.82 16.04 -18.29
N TYR A 540 3.77 16.49 -18.96
CA TYR A 540 3.54 16.21 -20.39
C TYR A 540 4.02 17.34 -21.30
N SER A 541 4.52 18.44 -20.74
CA SER A 541 5.15 19.56 -21.43
C SER A 541 6.67 19.53 -21.22
N LEU A 542 7.15 20.14 -20.15
CA LEU A 542 8.58 20.20 -19.82
C LEU A 542 9.09 18.90 -19.21
N GLY A 543 8.23 18.06 -18.67
CA GLY A 543 8.62 16.84 -17.92
C GLY A 543 8.88 17.11 -16.44
N ILE A 544 8.23 18.10 -15.82
CA ILE A 544 8.42 18.47 -14.41
C ILE A 544 7.10 18.51 -13.65
N THR A 545 7.20 18.30 -12.34
CA THR A 545 6.17 18.66 -11.38
C THR A 545 6.78 19.62 -10.35
N VAL A 546 6.12 20.74 -10.13
CA VAL A 546 6.59 21.80 -9.23
C VAL A 546 5.69 21.84 -8.01
N GLY A 547 6.23 21.63 -6.83
CA GLY A 547 5.54 21.74 -5.56
C GLY A 547 5.53 23.16 -5.00
N ALA A 548 5.02 23.31 -3.79
CA ALA A 548 4.93 24.60 -3.12
C ALA A 548 6.28 25.33 -3.07
N GLY A 549 6.27 26.63 -3.31
CA GLY A 549 7.47 27.49 -3.28
C GLY A 549 8.43 27.28 -4.46
N GLY A 550 7.98 26.66 -5.54
CA GLY A 550 8.80 26.46 -6.75
C GLY A 550 9.73 25.24 -6.68
N VAL A 551 9.61 24.37 -5.69
CA VAL A 551 10.47 23.19 -5.54
C VAL A 551 10.09 22.14 -6.58
N LEU A 552 11.06 21.67 -7.37
CA LEU A 552 10.87 20.55 -8.30
C LEU A 552 10.64 19.26 -7.49
N SER A 553 9.40 18.79 -7.43
CA SER A 553 9.05 17.53 -6.77
C SER A 553 9.32 16.31 -7.66
N ALA A 554 9.33 16.49 -8.98
CA ALA A 554 9.72 15.47 -9.94
C ALA A 554 10.28 16.08 -11.22
N VAL A 555 11.24 15.38 -11.82
CA VAL A 555 11.73 15.57 -13.20
C VAL A 555 11.68 14.23 -13.89
N ASN A 556 10.99 14.13 -15.02
CA ASN A 556 10.84 12.89 -15.75
C ASN A 556 12.06 12.61 -16.64
N TRP A 557 12.46 11.34 -16.68
CA TRP A 557 13.62 10.88 -17.45
C TRP A 557 13.44 11.17 -18.94
N ASP A 558 14.53 11.59 -19.61
CA ASP A 558 14.63 11.88 -21.05
C ASP A 558 13.71 13.00 -21.59
N THR A 559 13.11 13.80 -20.72
CA THR A 559 12.27 14.96 -21.07
C THR A 559 13.10 16.22 -21.34
N PRO A 560 12.50 17.30 -21.88
CA PRO A 560 13.20 18.57 -22.08
C PRO A 560 13.88 19.12 -20.82
N ALA A 561 13.23 19.04 -19.66
CA ALA A 561 13.80 19.48 -18.39
C ALA A 561 14.99 18.60 -17.94
N PHE A 562 14.89 17.29 -18.12
CA PHE A 562 15.98 16.36 -17.85
C PHE A 562 17.20 16.66 -18.73
N LYS A 563 16.98 16.85 -20.05
CA LYS A 563 18.03 17.20 -21.02
C LYS A 563 18.68 18.55 -20.72
N ALA A 564 17.94 19.47 -20.13
CA ALA A 564 18.47 20.76 -19.66
C ALA A 564 19.22 20.64 -18.31
N GLY A 565 19.31 19.44 -17.72
CA GLY A 565 20.08 19.16 -16.50
C GLY A 565 19.35 19.51 -15.20
N LEU A 566 18.01 19.53 -15.18
CA LEU A 566 17.23 19.70 -13.95
C LEU A 566 17.08 18.38 -13.18
N THR A 567 16.95 18.50 -11.86
CA THR A 567 16.69 17.36 -10.97
C THR A 567 15.66 17.71 -9.89
N ALA A 568 15.03 16.70 -9.31
CA ALA A 568 14.13 16.89 -8.17
C ALA A 568 14.89 17.44 -6.95
N GLY A 569 14.22 18.30 -6.16
CA GLY A 569 14.79 18.98 -5.00
C GLY A 569 15.34 20.37 -5.30
N GLU A 570 15.64 20.72 -6.54
CA GLU A 570 15.98 22.07 -6.95
C GLU A 570 14.76 23.01 -6.84
N THR A 571 15.03 24.30 -6.68
CA THR A 571 13.97 25.32 -6.58
C THR A 571 14.01 26.28 -7.77
N ILE A 572 12.90 26.47 -8.44
CA ILE A 572 12.71 27.51 -9.45
C ILE A 572 12.51 28.83 -8.72
N VAL A 573 13.43 29.77 -8.87
CA VAL A 573 13.40 31.11 -8.24
C VAL A 573 12.77 32.14 -9.17
N ALA A 574 13.06 32.03 -10.46
CA ALA A 574 12.51 32.94 -11.47
C ALA A 574 12.23 32.22 -12.79
N VAL A 575 11.27 32.73 -13.55
CA VAL A 575 10.91 32.31 -14.91
C VAL A 575 11.03 33.52 -15.83
N ASN A 576 11.84 33.41 -16.88
CA ASN A 576 12.09 34.48 -17.85
C ASN A 576 12.44 35.83 -17.18
N GLY A 577 13.26 35.80 -16.13
CA GLY A 577 13.72 36.98 -15.40
C GLY A 577 12.71 37.55 -14.37
N THR A 578 11.52 36.94 -14.22
CA THR A 578 10.50 37.34 -13.24
C THR A 578 10.41 36.29 -12.12
N SER A 579 10.21 36.73 -10.86
CA SER A 579 10.06 35.83 -9.71
C SER A 579 9.04 34.73 -9.97
N TYR A 580 9.34 33.49 -9.51
CA TYR A 580 8.48 32.33 -9.72
C TYR A 580 7.03 32.57 -9.27
N GLY A 581 6.11 32.07 -10.06
CA GLY A 581 4.69 31.95 -9.76
C GLY A 581 4.08 30.84 -10.59
N ASP A 582 3.10 30.13 -10.02
CA ASP A 582 2.46 28.96 -10.65
C ASP A 582 1.83 29.31 -12.01
N ASP A 583 1.16 30.46 -12.12
CA ASP A 583 0.58 30.92 -13.39
C ASP A 583 1.68 31.39 -14.36
N LEU A 584 2.73 32.03 -13.86
CA LEU A 584 3.82 32.55 -14.67
C LEU A 584 4.54 31.43 -15.44
N ILE A 585 4.84 30.29 -14.77
CA ILE A 585 5.49 29.16 -15.46
C ILE A 585 4.53 28.52 -16.47
N LYS A 586 3.24 28.41 -16.17
CA LYS A 586 2.22 27.91 -17.13
C LYS A 586 2.14 28.84 -18.35
N ASP A 587 2.11 30.14 -18.15
CA ASP A 587 2.08 31.13 -19.26
C ASP A 587 3.36 31.08 -20.10
N ALA A 588 4.54 30.94 -19.46
CA ALA A 588 5.80 30.79 -20.17
C ALA A 588 5.80 29.53 -21.06
N VAL A 589 5.32 28.39 -20.53
CA VAL A 589 5.20 27.14 -21.30
C VAL A 589 4.16 27.28 -22.40
N LYS A 590 3.02 27.88 -22.13
CA LYS A 590 1.97 28.15 -23.15
C LYS A 590 2.51 28.98 -24.32
N ALA A 591 3.32 29.97 -24.02
CA ALA A 591 3.92 30.86 -25.04
C ALA A 591 4.81 30.09 -26.01
N THR A 592 5.45 28.97 -25.60
CA THR A 592 6.34 28.17 -26.45
C THR A 592 5.65 27.51 -27.66
N ALA A 593 4.32 27.48 -27.70
CA ALA A 593 3.57 26.98 -28.86
C ALA A 593 3.69 27.87 -30.10
N LYS A 594 4.17 29.10 -29.95
CA LYS A 594 4.34 30.04 -31.10
C LYS A 594 5.70 29.79 -31.78
N ALA A 595 5.74 29.88 -33.11
CA ALA A 595 6.95 29.56 -33.90
C ALA A 595 8.20 30.38 -33.51
N ASP A 596 7.98 31.64 -33.09
CA ASP A 596 9.07 32.57 -32.73
C ASP A 596 9.24 32.72 -31.22
N ALA A 597 8.69 31.80 -30.43
CA ALA A 597 8.73 31.88 -28.97
C ALA A 597 10.14 31.68 -28.45
N PRO A 598 10.57 32.46 -27.45
CA PRO A 598 11.82 32.20 -26.75
C PRO A 598 11.72 30.88 -25.98
N VAL A 599 12.88 30.27 -25.75
CA VAL A 599 13.03 29.12 -24.84
C VAL A 599 12.59 29.52 -23.42
N VAL A 600 12.12 28.56 -22.64
CA VAL A 600 11.82 28.81 -21.21
C VAL A 600 13.14 28.93 -20.45
N GLU A 601 13.40 30.11 -19.88
CA GLU A 601 14.58 30.36 -19.06
C GLU A 601 14.21 30.34 -17.57
N LEU A 602 14.89 29.48 -16.81
CA LEU A 602 14.64 29.32 -15.38
C LEU A 602 15.90 29.72 -14.58
N LEU A 603 15.72 30.54 -13.54
CA LEU A 603 16.74 30.71 -12.51
C LEU A 603 16.51 29.65 -11.45
N ILE A 604 17.45 28.73 -11.32
CA ILE A 604 17.39 27.57 -10.42
C ILE A 604 18.30 27.80 -9.23
N LYS A 605 17.81 27.47 -8.03
CA LYS A 605 18.59 27.37 -6.79
C LYS A 605 18.77 25.91 -6.42
N ASP A 606 20.03 25.50 -6.20
CA ASP A 606 20.44 24.20 -5.68
C ASP A 606 21.37 24.43 -4.48
N GLY A 607 20.89 24.16 -3.27
CA GLY A 607 21.57 24.52 -2.04
C GLY A 607 21.87 26.04 -1.99
N GLU A 608 23.15 26.42 -1.95
CA GLU A 608 23.62 27.80 -1.94
C GLU A 608 23.95 28.36 -3.35
N ARG A 609 23.76 27.55 -4.39
CA ARG A 609 24.15 27.92 -5.76
C ARG A 609 22.95 28.31 -6.60
N TYR A 610 23.16 29.25 -7.50
CA TYR A 610 22.22 29.68 -8.51
C TYR A 610 22.79 29.43 -9.90
N ARG A 611 21.94 29.00 -10.82
CA ARG A 611 22.26 28.84 -12.23
C ARG A 611 21.05 29.14 -13.11
N THR A 612 21.32 29.67 -14.29
CA THR A 612 20.29 29.83 -15.31
C THR A 612 20.24 28.58 -16.18
N VAL A 613 19.04 28.05 -16.38
CA VAL A 613 18.77 26.88 -17.20
C VAL A 613 17.85 27.30 -18.34
N LYS A 614 18.20 26.96 -19.56
CA LYS A 614 17.36 27.18 -20.75
C LYS A 614 16.79 25.84 -21.19
N ILE A 615 15.47 25.75 -21.29
CA ILE A 615 14.78 24.54 -21.72
C ILE A 615 14.31 24.74 -23.14
N ASP A 616 14.89 23.99 -24.07
CA ASP A 616 14.49 23.96 -25.48
C ASP A 616 13.21 23.15 -25.63
N TYR A 617 12.08 23.85 -25.65
CA TYR A 617 10.76 23.24 -25.75
C TYR A 617 9.78 24.16 -26.51
N HIS A 618 9.09 23.62 -27.52
CA HIS A 618 8.21 24.37 -28.42
C HIS A 618 6.80 23.72 -28.54
N GLY A 619 6.39 22.93 -27.55
CA GLY A 619 5.15 22.16 -27.60
C GLY A 619 3.92 22.82 -26.93
N GLY A 620 4.10 23.96 -26.22
CA GLY A 620 3.04 24.57 -25.43
C GLY A 620 2.60 23.74 -24.24
N LEU A 621 1.46 24.08 -23.65
CA LEU A 621 0.86 23.28 -22.59
C LEU A 621 0.25 21.98 -23.16
N ARG A 622 0.43 20.88 -22.42
CA ARG A 622 -0.08 19.56 -22.80
C ARG A 622 -0.71 18.90 -21.58
N TYR A 623 -2.02 18.65 -21.67
CA TYR A 623 -2.80 17.98 -20.63
C TYR A 623 -3.51 16.77 -21.21
N PRO A 624 -3.49 15.61 -20.57
CA PRO A 624 -4.09 14.38 -21.10
C PRO A 624 -5.62 14.44 -21.08
N ARG A 625 -6.22 13.88 -22.10
CA ARG A 625 -7.67 13.75 -22.25
C ARG A 625 -8.00 12.48 -23.03
N LEU A 626 -9.12 11.84 -22.72
CA LEU A 626 -9.70 10.83 -23.58
C LEU A 626 -10.69 11.49 -24.56
N GLU A 627 -10.46 11.26 -25.84
CA GLU A 627 -11.34 11.71 -26.92
C GLU A 627 -12.07 10.52 -27.51
N ARG A 628 -13.38 10.69 -27.72
CA ARG A 628 -14.23 9.65 -28.31
C ARG A 628 -13.82 9.38 -29.76
N ILE A 629 -13.68 8.10 -30.15
CA ILE A 629 -13.44 7.66 -31.51
C ILE A 629 -14.82 7.47 -32.16
N GLU A 630 -15.18 8.35 -33.08
CA GLU A 630 -16.47 8.30 -33.80
C GLU A 630 -16.63 6.97 -34.55
N GLY A 631 -17.88 6.49 -34.62
CA GLY A 631 -18.23 5.25 -35.31
C GLY A 631 -17.82 3.95 -34.61
N THR A 632 -17.15 4.03 -33.45
CA THR A 632 -16.78 2.84 -32.66
C THR A 632 -17.77 2.58 -31.50
N PRO A 633 -17.92 1.35 -31.02
CA PRO A 633 -18.72 1.06 -29.82
C PRO A 633 -18.19 1.80 -28.58
N ALA A 634 -19.07 2.38 -27.77
CA ALA A 634 -18.71 3.13 -26.56
C ALA A 634 -18.54 2.20 -25.34
N ARG A 635 -17.61 1.23 -25.39
CA ARG A 635 -17.47 0.21 -24.35
C ARG A 635 -17.01 0.77 -23.00
N LEU A 636 -16.21 1.85 -22.98
CA LEU A 636 -15.88 2.53 -21.72
C LEU A 636 -17.10 3.14 -21.04
N ASP A 637 -18.03 3.70 -21.82
CA ASP A 637 -19.28 4.22 -21.28
C ASP A 637 -20.11 3.10 -20.64
N ASP A 638 -20.15 1.91 -21.26
CA ASP A 638 -20.86 0.74 -20.71
C ASP A 638 -20.18 0.21 -19.45
N ILE A 639 -18.84 0.21 -19.40
CA ILE A 639 -18.05 -0.22 -18.24
C ILE A 639 -18.37 0.64 -17.02
N TYR A 640 -18.43 1.96 -17.19
CA TYR A 640 -18.66 2.91 -16.09
C TYR A 640 -20.14 3.16 -15.78
N SER A 641 -21.06 2.61 -16.57
CA SER A 641 -22.50 2.76 -16.30
C SER A 641 -22.96 1.84 -15.17
N PRO A 642 -23.85 2.32 -14.28
CA PRO A 642 -24.41 1.50 -13.20
C PRO A 642 -25.06 0.23 -13.73
N LYS A 643 -24.85 -0.89 -13.03
CA LYS A 643 -25.58 -2.13 -13.33
C LYS A 643 -27.00 -2.05 -12.76
N LYS A 644 -27.97 -2.52 -13.56
CA LYS A 644 -29.39 -2.56 -13.22
C LYS A 644 -29.70 -3.67 -12.22
#